data_0626dea3cbc75f004c516cfc8833bb96
#
_entry.id   0626dea3cbc75f004c516cfc8833bb96
#
_cell.length_a   1.000
_cell.length_b   1.000
_cell.length_c   1.000
_cell.angle_alpha   90.00
_cell.angle_beta   90.00
_cell.angle_gamma   90.00
#
_symmetry.space_group_name_H-M   'P 1'
#
loop_
_entity.id
_entity.type
_entity.pdbx_description
1 polymer ?
#
loop_
_entity_poly.entity_id
_entity_poly.type
_entity_poly.pdbx_seq_one_letter_code
_entity_poly.pdbx_strand_id
1 'polypeptide(L)'
;MPTTLRPSPISKGALLVVALLLSLFPARVAVVAQDDDDAQRVERADNFDRAEDEEDLNRELWEYVKGTPYAGVLSYVAAAQARAEGARVAEAVLPTGWKLAPAGRQVELGRLPYEAVPFAGRLVVLNTGYYTREPQEVSVVEPASGRVEKTLRINSLFPSASVGPGGDLYISGGFDSKVYRVNREFNVAHEYAVAGFAAGLVPIDERRLAVLYLAGKDEKGNYVSGRLALLDTETGRVERDADAGYFPYAVRFVGGKFYVTVLGENRLRVFDRELKEVGEIPTGRRPQEMCADGARLYVVNTDSDELTVVDTASGRAAGVLRTNSFGSPFGTAPTSCAVAGGRVYVTLAGLNAVAVYDKRTRQQAGLVPAGWYPTKVLVEGDNLLVLNAKGVRPRRPNPRGPQPSTSVGGPDYVLTLLKGSLSVLPVGDVSARGLASWTRQVLAGAPTFDARRGFKLPVKHVFYVVKENRSYDQVLGDLGRGDGDKSLTLFGRDVTPTQHALAEAFVTLDNFYADGEISVLGHSFTTSGYASPFLEWLGNAAYSGRYRGYPFGMVPSVTSPAYLWDALDDAKVSYRIYGENYYLYTRAYRILSEELGAQSELARRFYARTMSLASETDRGRVFYDFAHTYAGRGDTPADAGRLLADEKFTAGLSNFLVGDGSLAAALQSNVRLRRRFAEYLSRYAFDYRSWDLTHSDLDRFAAWRADFERQARAGAVPRFNYLWLPNDHTNGADTRIRTPQQFVAQNDAALGLIVETISRSPVWRDSLILVEEDDAQNGPDHVDATRIVAFAAGPYVRRGAVVNDRYDQLSALRTAGLLLGFRPLNLNDRMAVPLFGIFDARPNLTPYTAPAPTALSDADRARYEELRRAK
;
A
#
# COMPACT_ATOMS: atom_id res chain seq x y z
N MET A 1 -61.32 -6.00 -15.40
CA MET A 1 -61.21 -6.33 -13.95
C MET A 1 -59.74 -6.39 -13.63
N PRO A 2 -59.21 -5.48 -12.84
CA PRO A 2 -57.80 -5.54 -12.42
C PRO A 2 -57.71 -6.39 -11.17
N THR A 3 -56.84 -7.39 -11.20
CA THR A 3 -56.47 -8.22 -10.07
C THR A 3 -55.51 -7.42 -9.17
N THR A 4 -55.98 -7.03 -8.01
CA THR A 4 -55.20 -6.41 -6.96
C THR A 4 -54.26 -7.45 -6.32
N LEU A 5 -52.95 -7.33 -6.53
CA LEU A 5 -51.93 -8.01 -5.72
C LEU A 5 -51.93 -7.35 -4.33
N ARG A 6 -52.27 -8.09 -3.31
CA ARG A 6 -52.08 -7.68 -1.91
C ARG A 6 -50.58 -7.76 -1.60
N PRO A 7 -49.96 -6.73 -1.01
CA PRO A 7 -48.59 -6.83 -0.53
C PRO A 7 -48.55 -7.81 0.66
N SER A 8 -47.53 -8.63 0.72
CA SER A 8 -47.25 -9.47 1.88
C SER A 8 -46.91 -8.60 3.08
N PRO A 9 -47.28 -8.97 4.30
CA PRO A 9 -47.03 -8.13 5.48
C PRO A 9 -45.52 -8.09 5.72
N ILE A 10 -44.94 -6.88 5.68
CA ILE A 10 -43.61 -6.61 6.18
C ILE A 10 -43.58 -7.02 7.65
N SER A 11 -42.65 -7.87 8.05
CA SER A 11 -42.57 -8.35 9.41
C SER A 11 -42.36 -7.19 10.40
N LYS A 12 -43.01 -7.22 11.54
CA LYS A 12 -42.93 -6.18 12.59
C LYS A 12 -41.50 -5.81 12.98
N GLY A 13 -40.52 -6.71 12.78
CA GLY A 13 -39.09 -6.42 13.00
C GLY A 13 -38.47 -5.47 12.00
N ALA A 14 -38.91 -5.47 10.72
CA ALA A 14 -38.37 -4.56 9.71
C ALA A 14 -38.81 -3.11 9.96
N LEU A 15 -39.99 -2.90 10.50
CA LEU A 15 -40.47 -1.57 10.89
C LEU A 15 -39.74 -1.00 12.09
N LEU A 16 -39.39 -1.85 13.07
CA LEU A 16 -38.61 -1.44 14.26
C LEU A 16 -37.20 -1.02 13.90
N VAL A 17 -36.54 -1.73 12.98
CA VAL A 17 -35.19 -1.39 12.49
C VAL A 17 -35.21 -0.08 11.70
N VAL A 18 -36.24 0.16 10.87
CA VAL A 18 -36.39 1.41 10.14
C VAL A 18 -36.72 2.58 11.07
N ALA A 19 -37.52 2.38 12.10
CA ALA A 19 -37.83 3.42 13.09
C ALA A 19 -36.57 3.78 13.93
N LEU A 20 -35.75 2.81 14.32
CA LEU A 20 -34.47 3.05 15.01
C LEU A 20 -33.43 3.75 14.10
N LEU A 21 -33.36 3.40 12.83
CA LEU A 21 -32.48 4.06 11.85
C LEU A 21 -32.91 5.52 11.59
N LEU A 22 -34.21 5.82 11.65
CA LEU A 22 -34.74 7.17 11.44
C LEU A 22 -34.60 8.07 12.68
N SER A 23 -34.55 7.52 13.88
CA SER A 23 -34.29 8.27 15.12
C SER A 23 -32.84 8.76 15.27
N LEU A 24 -31.91 8.20 14.48
CA LEU A 24 -30.49 8.55 14.49
C LEU A 24 -30.13 9.73 13.55
N PHE A 25 -31.08 10.22 12.75
CA PHE A 25 -30.86 11.37 11.87
C PHE A 25 -31.66 12.61 12.33
N PRO A 26 -31.03 13.80 12.44
CA PRO A 26 -31.73 15.02 12.91
C PRO A 26 -32.68 15.61 11.87
N ALA A 27 -32.95 14.96 10.76
CA ALA A 27 -33.93 15.42 9.79
C ALA A 27 -35.28 14.73 10.03
N ARG A 28 -36.29 15.47 10.47
CA ARG A 28 -37.66 15.02 10.67
C ARG A 28 -38.24 14.51 9.34
N VAL A 29 -38.26 13.21 9.15
CA VAL A 29 -39.09 12.58 8.15
C VAL A 29 -40.37 12.15 8.86
N ALA A 30 -41.50 12.78 8.50
CA ALA A 30 -42.80 12.37 9.00
C ALA A 30 -43.17 11.04 8.35
N VAL A 31 -43.16 9.96 9.10
CA VAL A 31 -43.76 8.69 8.69
C VAL A 31 -45.19 8.75 9.14
N VAL A 32 -46.11 8.71 8.18
CA VAL A 32 -47.57 8.62 8.47
C VAL A 32 -47.85 7.18 8.86
N ALA A 33 -48.07 6.93 10.13
CA ALA A 33 -48.55 5.66 10.65
C ALA A 33 -50.04 5.48 10.27
N GLN A 34 -50.41 4.29 9.78
CA GLN A 34 -51.76 3.99 9.32
C GLN A 34 -52.69 3.36 10.40
N ASP A 35 -52.20 3.08 11.61
CA ASP A 35 -52.98 2.52 12.71
C ASP A 35 -52.61 3.12 14.07
N ASP A 36 -53.61 3.41 14.94
CA ASP A 36 -53.46 4.02 16.26
C ASP A 36 -52.61 3.18 17.28
N ASP A 37 -52.49 1.88 17.07
CA ASP A 37 -51.69 1.00 17.91
C ASP A 37 -50.17 1.14 17.68
N ASP A 38 -49.77 1.58 16.50
CA ASP A 38 -48.36 1.80 16.17
C ASP A 38 -47.85 3.15 16.70
N ALA A 39 -48.72 4.15 16.82
CA ALA A 39 -48.39 5.47 17.38
C ALA A 39 -48.01 5.39 18.87
N GLN A 40 -48.74 4.57 19.66
CA GLN A 40 -48.42 4.38 21.10
C GLN A 40 -47.12 3.62 21.36
N ARG A 41 -46.65 2.81 20.38
CA ARG A 41 -45.36 2.11 20.47
C ARG A 41 -44.19 3.01 20.09
N VAL A 42 -44.39 3.99 19.23
CA VAL A 42 -43.38 4.98 18.85
C VAL A 42 -43.17 5.97 20.02
N GLU A 43 -44.22 6.39 20.70
CA GLU A 43 -44.09 7.26 21.91
C GLU A 43 -43.39 6.57 23.09
N ARG A 44 -43.46 5.24 23.22
CA ARG A 44 -42.74 4.49 24.25
C ARG A 44 -41.24 4.37 23.94
N ALA A 45 -40.82 4.44 22.69
CA ALA A 45 -39.41 4.39 22.30
C ALA A 45 -38.65 5.70 22.64
N ASP A 46 -39.35 6.84 22.71
CA ASP A 46 -38.75 8.14 23.04
C ASP A 46 -38.45 8.35 24.54
N ASN A 47 -38.85 7.43 25.43
CA ASN A 47 -38.71 7.53 26.88
C ASN A 47 -37.66 6.58 27.49
N PHE A 48 -36.74 6.03 26.72
CA PHE A 48 -35.63 5.20 27.20
C PHE A 48 -34.47 6.06 27.71
N ASP A 49 -34.41 6.31 28.98
CA ASP A 49 -33.41 7.18 29.62
C ASP A 49 -32.52 6.40 30.60
N ARG A 50 -32.09 5.17 30.24
CA ARG A 50 -31.11 4.41 31.04
C ARG A 50 -30.20 3.54 30.19
N ALA A 51 -28.88 3.66 30.43
CA ALA A 51 -27.82 2.94 29.75
C ALA A 51 -27.92 1.39 29.84
N GLU A 52 -28.53 0.84 30.87
CA GLU A 52 -28.75 -0.59 31.07
C GLU A 52 -29.78 -1.16 30.08
N ASP A 53 -30.80 -0.36 29.76
CA ASP A 53 -31.86 -0.76 28.83
C ASP A 53 -31.38 -0.75 27.38
N GLU A 54 -30.41 0.10 27.03
CA GLU A 54 -29.78 0.16 25.70
C GLU A 54 -28.87 -1.04 25.42
N GLU A 55 -28.12 -1.52 26.41
CA GLU A 55 -27.27 -2.70 26.26
C GLU A 55 -28.10 -3.99 26.03
N ASP A 56 -29.21 -4.11 26.75
CA ASP A 56 -30.12 -5.24 26.60
C ASP A 56 -30.86 -5.20 25.27
N LEU A 57 -31.30 -4.06 24.81
CA LEU A 57 -31.94 -3.86 23.51
C LEU A 57 -30.95 -4.14 22.36
N ASN A 58 -29.72 -3.68 22.48
CA ASN A 58 -28.67 -3.93 21.48
C ASN A 58 -28.30 -5.42 21.44
N ARG A 59 -28.33 -6.12 22.56
CA ARG A 59 -28.10 -7.58 22.62
C ARG A 59 -29.26 -8.34 22.00
N GLU A 60 -30.51 -7.97 22.28
CA GLU A 60 -31.69 -8.58 21.67
C GLU A 60 -31.76 -8.34 20.15
N LEU A 61 -31.44 -7.13 19.70
CA LEU A 61 -31.35 -6.78 18.29
C LEU A 61 -30.24 -7.57 17.59
N TRP A 62 -29.08 -7.73 18.24
CA TRP A 62 -27.98 -8.53 17.71
C TRP A 62 -28.35 -10.00 17.56
N GLU A 63 -29.01 -10.58 18.57
CA GLU A 63 -29.49 -11.96 18.52
C GLU A 63 -30.53 -12.17 17.41
N TYR A 64 -31.34 -11.15 17.14
CA TYR A 64 -32.35 -11.20 16.09
C TYR A 64 -31.77 -11.07 14.67
N VAL A 65 -30.72 -10.25 14.49
CA VAL A 65 -30.14 -9.96 13.16
C VAL A 65 -28.89 -10.78 12.85
N LYS A 66 -28.26 -11.40 13.84
CA LYS A 66 -27.12 -12.29 13.59
C LYS A 66 -27.55 -13.40 12.62
N GLY A 67 -26.83 -13.55 11.55
CA GLY A 67 -27.19 -14.47 10.47
C GLY A 67 -28.14 -13.89 9.41
N THR A 68 -28.49 -12.62 9.49
CA THR A 68 -29.22 -11.91 8.42
C THR A 68 -28.29 -10.91 7.71
N PRO A 69 -28.67 -10.44 6.50
CA PRO A 69 -27.92 -9.37 5.79
C PRO A 69 -27.78 -8.06 6.56
N TYR A 70 -28.56 -7.87 7.61
CA TYR A 70 -28.55 -6.63 8.43
C TYR A 70 -27.49 -6.62 9.53
N ALA A 71 -26.79 -7.71 9.81
CA ALA A 71 -25.75 -7.78 10.82
C ALA A 71 -24.61 -6.78 10.57
N GLY A 72 -24.26 -6.55 9.30
CA GLY A 72 -23.25 -5.56 8.92
C GLY A 72 -23.71 -4.11 9.14
N VAL A 73 -24.97 -3.82 9.01
CA VAL A 73 -25.55 -2.47 9.20
C VAL A 73 -25.53 -2.08 10.70
N LEU A 74 -25.87 -3.01 11.59
CA LEU A 74 -25.87 -2.75 13.05
C LEU A 74 -24.48 -2.52 13.60
N SER A 75 -23.46 -3.27 13.14
CA SER A 75 -22.08 -3.01 13.56
C SER A 75 -21.59 -1.64 13.08
N TYR A 76 -22.06 -1.17 11.93
CA TYR A 76 -21.76 0.16 11.41
C TYR A 76 -22.43 1.26 12.22
N VAL A 77 -23.69 1.09 12.62
CA VAL A 77 -24.46 2.05 13.43
C VAL A 77 -23.87 2.16 14.83
N ALA A 78 -23.61 1.04 15.52
CA ALA A 78 -22.99 1.03 16.84
C ALA A 78 -21.62 1.71 16.84
N ALA A 79 -20.82 1.47 15.79
CA ALA A 79 -19.54 2.11 15.63
C ALA A 79 -19.64 3.61 15.23
N ALA A 80 -20.73 4.09 14.65
CA ALA A 80 -21.00 5.51 14.39
C ALA A 80 -21.45 6.26 15.65
N GLN A 81 -22.24 5.61 16.51
CA GLN A 81 -22.65 6.15 17.81
C GLN A 81 -21.47 6.29 18.79
N ALA A 82 -20.63 5.26 18.89
CA ALA A 82 -19.41 5.30 19.69
C ALA A 82 -18.44 6.44 19.29
N ARG A 83 -18.49 6.91 18.03
CA ARG A 83 -17.73 8.10 17.58
C ARG A 83 -18.27 9.42 18.14
N ALA A 84 -19.58 9.55 18.13
CA ALA A 84 -20.24 10.78 18.60
C ALA A 84 -20.04 11.01 20.10
N GLU A 85 -19.87 9.92 20.86
CA GLU A 85 -19.78 9.95 22.32
C GLU A 85 -18.33 9.89 22.86
N GLY A 86 -17.30 9.79 22.00
CA GLY A 86 -15.91 9.64 22.44
C GLY A 86 -15.61 8.29 23.12
N ALA A 87 -16.51 7.32 22.97
CA ALA A 87 -16.40 6.00 23.54
C ALA A 87 -15.26 5.18 22.88
N ARG A 88 -14.79 4.13 23.57
CA ARG A 88 -13.83 3.18 23.00
C ARG A 88 -14.42 2.57 21.74
N VAL A 89 -13.69 2.69 20.62
CA VAL A 89 -14.09 2.05 19.36
C VAL A 89 -14.14 0.54 19.58
N ALA A 90 -15.26 -0.09 19.27
CA ALA A 90 -15.35 -1.55 19.22
C ALA A 90 -14.29 -2.12 18.27
N GLU A 91 -13.81 -3.34 18.58
CA GLU A 91 -12.78 -4.03 17.83
C GLU A 91 -13.09 -4.03 16.32
N ALA A 92 -12.23 -3.38 15.52
CA ALA A 92 -12.37 -3.32 14.08
C ALA A 92 -11.41 -4.33 13.43
N VAL A 93 -11.90 -5.12 12.46
CA VAL A 93 -11.07 -6.05 11.69
C VAL A 93 -10.68 -5.39 10.37
N LEU A 94 -9.39 -5.20 10.15
CA LEU A 94 -8.84 -4.63 8.92
C LEU A 94 -8.90 -5.62 7.74
N PRO A 95 -8.77 -5.14 6.49
CA PRO A 95 -8.58 -6.00 5.31
C PRO A 95 -7.47 -7.04 5.50
N THR A 96 -6.36 -6.67 6.08
CA THR A 96 -5.22 -7.53 6.45
C THR A 96 -5.49 -8.50 7.61
N GLY A 97 -6.71 -8.59 8.11
CA GLY A 97 -7.08 -9.45 9.25
C GLY A 97 -6.67 -8.93 10.64
N TRP A 98 -5.99 -7.78 10.75
CA TRP A 98 -5.69 -7.17 12.04
C TRP A 98 -6.95 -6.71 12.76
N LYS A 99 -6.99 -6.98 14.07
CA LYS A 99 -8.04 -6.50 14.97
C LYS A 99 -7.53 -5.29 15.73
N LEU A 100 -8.17 -4.14 15.53
CA LEU A 100 -7.79 -2.88 16.16
C LEU A 100 -8.68 -2.56 17.36
N ALA A 101 -8.03 -2.21 18.45
CA ALA A 101 -8.66 -1.60 19.62
C ALA A 101 -7.71 -0.53 20.19
N PRO A 102 -7.60 0.63 19.54
CA PRO A 102 -6.63 1.66 19.90
C PRO A 102 -6.88 2.23 21.28
N ALA A 103 -5.79 2.53 22.00
CA ALA A 103 -5.86 3.15 23.32
C ALA A 103 -6.27 4.63 23.24
N GLY A 104 -6.94 5.11 24.28
CA GLY A 104 -7.33 6.50 24.43
C GLY A 104 -8.51 6.92 23.54
N ARG A 105 -8.83 8.21 23.59
CA ARG A 105 -9.89 8.82 22.78
C ARG A 105 -9.44 8.98 21.34
N GLN A 106 -10.33 8.67 20.41
CA GLN A 106 -10.08 8.77 18.98
C GLN A 106 -10.76 10.00 18.39
N VAL A 107 -10.04 10.75 17.56
CA VAL A 107 -10.51 11.95 16.86
C VAL A 107 -10.33 11.73 15.36
N GLU A 108 -11.38 11.84 14.56
CA GLU A 108 -11.26 11.76 13.10
C GLU A 108 -10.55 12.99 12.54
N LEU A 109 -9.64 12.77 11.61
CA LEU A 109 -8.86 13.79 10.90
C LEU A 109 -9.09 13.73 9.39
N GLY A 110 -8.37 14.57 8.64
CA GLY A 110 -8.29 14.50 7.19
C GLY A 110 -7.57 13.24 6.70
N ARG A 111 -7.23 13.23 5.41
CA ARG A 111 -6.63 12.05 4.74
C ARG A 111 -5.13 11.98 4.98
N LEU A 112 -4.65 10.83 5.42
CA LEU A 112 -3.24 10.55 5.70
C LEU A 112 -2.55 11.66 6.54
N PRO A 113 -2.89 11.86 7.81
CA PRO A 113 -2.11 12.72 8.70
C PRO A 113 -0.72 12.11 8.94
N TYR A 114 0.33 12.89 8.66
CA TYR A 114 1.72 12.46 8.78
C TYR A 114 2.59 13.35 9.69
N GLU A 115 2.18 14.59 9.94
CA GLU A 115 2.92 15.51 10.81
C GLU A 115 1.96 16.26 11.72
N ALA A 116 2.38 16.51 12.95
CA ALA A 116 1.66 17.34 13.89
C ALA A 116 2.62 18.18 14.72
N VAL A 117 2.26 19.45 14.91
CA VAL A 117 3.06 20.40 15.68
C VAL A 117 2.17 21.18 16.66
N PRO A 118 2.51 21.24 17.96
CA PRO A 118 1.89 22.20 18.89
C PRO A 118 2.18 23.64 18.45
N PHE A 119 1.13 24.43 18.29
CA PHE A 119 1.25 25.81 17.83
C PHE A 119 0.09 26.66 18.33
N ALA A 120 0.38 27.80 18.93
CA ALA A 120 -0.60 28.78 19.45
C ALA A 120 -1.70 28.14 20.33
N GLY A 121 -1.32 27.19 21.21
CA GLY A 121 -2.24 26.48 22.10
C GLY A 121 -3.14 25.44 21.41
N ARG A 122 -2.85 25.09 20.18
CA ARG A 122 -3.54 24.06 19.38
C ARG A 122 -2.54 23.03 18.86
N LEU A 123 -3.08 21.91 18.37
CA LEU A 123 -2.31 20.95 17.58
C LEU A 123 -2.61 21.17 16.11
N VAL A 124 -1.59 21.51 15.32
CA VAL A 124 -1.70 21.66 13.87
C VAL A 124 -1.28 20.36 13.21
N VAL A 125 -2.18 19.73 12.45
CA VAL A 125 -1.98 18.43 11.81
C VAL A 125 -1.98 18.58 10.30
N LEU A 126 -0.93 18.10 9.65
CA LEU A 126 -0.78 18.07 8.18
C LEU A 126 -1.37 16.76 7.63
N ASN A 127 -2.48 16.87 6.90
CA ASN A 127 -3.12 15.75 6.21
C ASN A 127 -2.62 15.71 4.77
N THR A 128 -1.63 14.85 4.51
CA THR A 128 -0.83 14.83 3.27
C THR A 128 -1.36 13.87 2.21
N GLY A 129 -2.59 13.35 2.40
CA GLY A 129 -3.17 12.35 1.52
C GLY A 129 -3.70 12.86 0.20
N TYR A 130 -4.53 12.03 -0.42
CA TYR A 130 -5.09 12.26 -1.73
C TYR A 130 -6.14 13.38 -1.76
N TYR A 131 -5.92 14.35 -2.64
CA TYR A 131 -6.87 15.41 -2.97
C TYR A 131 -6.76 15.73 -4.46
N THR A 132 -7.79 15.48 -5.24
CA THR A 132 -7.77 15.64 -6.71
C THR A 132 -7.54 17.08 -7.18
N ARG A 133 -8.56 17.91 -7.08
CA ARG A 133 -8.54 19.29 -7.55
C ARG A 133 -8.51 20.32 -6.42
N GLU A 134 -8.68 19.84 -5.21
CA GLU A 134 -8.72 20.65 -4.01
C GLU A 134 -7.33 20.71 -3.35
N PRO A 135 -7.03 21.76 -2.60
CA PRO A 135 -5.86 21.81 -1.73
C PRO A 135 -5.87 20.71 -0.67
N GLN A 136 -4.71 20.29 -0.20
CA GLN A 136 -4.58 19.44 0.97
C GLN A 136 -4.98 20.21 2.24
N GLU A 137 -5.33 19.47 3.30
CA GLU A 137 -5.89 20.06 4.51
C GLU A 137 -4.90 20.06 5.67
N VAL A 138 -4.86 21.18 6.39
CA VAL A 138 -4.19 21.30 7.69
C VAL A 138 -5.28 21.46 8.75
N SER A 139 -5.41 20.47 9.63
CA SER A 139 -6.40 20.52 10.73
C SER A 139 -5.82 21.24 11.93
N VAL A 140 -6.54 22.21 12.46
CA VAL A 140 -6.25 22.87 13.74
C VAL A 140 -7.14 22.25 14.82
N VAL A 141 -6.52 21.48 15.71
CA VAL A 141 -7.21 20.66 16.71
C VAL A 141 -7.04 21.26 18.10
N GLU A 142 -8.11 21.38 18.84
CA GLU A 142 -8.07 21.69 20.27
C GLU A 142 -7.68 20.40 21.03
N PRO A 143 -6.52 20.38 21.74
CA PRO A 143 -5.99 19.13 22.27
C PRO A 143 -6.86 18.44 23.33
N ALA A 144 -7.53 19.22 24.19
CA ALA A 144 -8.31 18.68 25.31
C ALA A 144 -9.61 18.01 24.84
N SER A 145 -10.36 18.67 23.95
CA SER A 145 -11.62 18.13 23.40
C SER A 145 -11.41 17.26 22.16
N GLY A 146 -10.27 17.41 21.48
CA GLY A 146 -9.99 16.80 20.18
C GLY A 146 -10.83 17.36 19.04
N ARG A 147 -11.51 18.48 19.26
CA ARG A 147 -12.33 19.10 18.21
C ARG A 147 -11.46 19.78 17.16
N VAL A 148 -11.70 19.50 15.87
CA VAL A 148 -11.14 20.27 14.76
C VAL A 148 -11.87 21.62 14.72
N GLU A 149 -11.17 22.70 15.07
CA GLU A 149 -11.75 24.05 15.15
C GLU A 149 -11.63 24.83 13.84
N LYS A 150 -10.55 24.57 13.07
CA LYS A 150 -10.27 25.24 11.81
C LYS A 150 -9.57 24.27 10.86
N THR A 151 -9.82 24.45 9.59
CA THR A 151 -9.10 23.76 8.51
C THR A 151 -8.49 24.80 7.58
N LEU A 152 -7.15 24.77 7.44
CA LEU A 152 -6.48 25.52 6.40
C LEU A 152 -6.37 24.65 5.16
N ARG A 153 -6.38 25.28 4.00
CA ARG A 153 -6.19 24.60 2.73
C ARG A 153 -4.88 25.08 2.09
N ILE A 154 -3.95 24.15 1.95
CA ILE A 154 -2.63 24.38 1.34
C ILE A 154 -2.53 23.45 0.13
N ASN A 155 -2.08 23.99 -1.01
CA ASN A 155 -2.17 23.28 -2.28
C ASN A 155 -1.39 21.95 -2.27
N SER A 156 -0.20 21.91 -1.66
CA SER A 156 0.59 20.70 -1.48
C SER A 156 1.33 20.74 -0.14
N LEU A 157 1.47 19.59 0.49
CA LEU A 157 2.11 19.40 1.79
C LEU A 157 3.19 18.32 1.71
N PHE A 158 4.31 18.57 2.36
CA PHE A 158 5.27 17.55 2.77
C PHE A 158 5.16 17.38 4.30
N PRO A 159 5.39 16.17 4.87
CA PRO A 159 5.28 15.97 6.32
C PRO A 159 6.43 16.64 7.08
N SER A 160 6.49 17.95 7.03
CA SER A 160 7.45 18.75 7.79
C SER A 160 6.87 20.12 8.13
N ALA A 161 6.82 20.42 9.42
CA ALA A 161 6.44 21.71 9.95
C ALA A 161 7.24 22.01 11.22
N SER A 162 7.49 23.30 11.50
CA SER A 162 8.22 23.72 12.68
C SER A 162 7.86 25.14 13.10
N VAL A 163 7.79 25.39 14.40
CA VAL A 163 7.55 26.73 14.96
C VAL A 163 8.87 27.46 15.08
N GLY A 164 8.94 28.66 14.52
CA GLY A 164 10.10 29.54 14.64
C GLY A 164 10.14 30.32 15.97
N PRO A 165 11.31 30.85 16.35
CA PRO A 165 11.47 31.67 17.58
C PRO A 165 10.54 32.90 17.61
N GLY A 166 10.22 33.49 16.43
CA GLY A 166 9.26 34.60 16.31
C GLY A 166 7.80 34.19 16.57
N GLY A 167 7.53 32.90 16.76
CA GLY A 167 6.21 32.36 17.08
C GLY A 167 5.30 32.16 15.89
N ASP A 168 5.84 32.11 14.66
CA ASP A 168 5.14 31.68 13.45
C ASP A 168 5.43 30.21 13.15
N LEU A 169 4.48 29.55 12.48
CA LEU A 169 4.62 28.18 12.03
C LEU A 169 5.06 28.16 10.55
N TYR A 170 6.09 27.38 10.24
CA TYR A 170 6.55 27.12 8.89
C TYR A 170 6.15 25.72 8.46
N ILE A 171 5.55 25.58 7.28
CA ILE A 171 5.06 24.32 6.70
C ILE A 171 5.69 24.10 5.34
N SER A 172 6.21 22.91 5.09
CA SER A 172 6.76 22.55 3.78
C SER A 172 5.66 22.21 2.79
N GLY A 173 5.71 22.83 1.60
CA GLY A 173 4.73 22.70 0.53
C GLY A 173 5.03 21.60 -0.50
N GLY A 174 6.06 20.78 -0.29
CA GLY A 174 6.36 19.64 -1.16
C GLY A 174 6.41 20.00 -2.65
N PHE A 175 5.45 19.50 -3.42
CA PHE A 175 5.38 19.64 -4.87
C PHE A 175 5.11 21.08 -5.34
N ASP A 176 4.65 21.97 -4.47
CA ASP A 176 4.49 23.39 -4.82
C ASP A 176 5.81 24.15 -4.88
N SER A 177 6.92 23.53 -4.46
CA SER A 177 8.24 24.17 -4.36
C SER A 177 8.18 25.45 -3.52
N LYS A 178 7.50 25.39 -2.38
CA LYS A 178 7.27 26.52 -1.46
C LYS A 178 7.42 26.10 -0.01
N VAL A 179 7.66 27.11 0.84
CA VAL A 179 7.45 27.05 2.29
C VAL A 179 6.36 28.04 2.66
N TYR A 180 5.40 27.63 3.46
CA TYR A 180 4.31 28.48 3.92
C TYR A 180 4.59 28.95 5.36
N ARG A 181 4.46 30.25 5.61
CA ARG A 181 4.48 30.85 6.94
C ARG A 181 3.05 31.07 7.40
N VAL A 182 2.68 30.47 8.52
CA VAL A 182 1.34 30.53 9.13
C VAL A 182 1.44 31.32 10.43
N ASN A 183 0.62 32.36 10.59
CA ASN A 183 0.56 33.19 11.78
C ASN A 183 -0.26 32.54 12.91
N ARG A 184 -0.28 33.18 14.08
CA ARG A 184 -0.97 32.66 15.29
C ARG A 184 -2.49 32.59 15.17
N GLU A 185 -3.07 33.30 14.19
CA GLU A 185 -4.49 33.24 13.84
C GLU A 185 -4.80 32.11 12.84
N PHE A 186 -3.81 31.28 12.55
CA PHE A 186 -3.89 30.18 11.58
C PHE A 186 -4.27 30.65 10.17
N ASN A 187 -3.59 31.69 9.68
CA ASN A 187 -3.68 32.13 8.29
C ASN A 187 -2.30 32.02 7.62
N VAL A 188 -2.28 31.66 6.34
CA VAL A 188 -1.04 31.75 5.54
C VAL A 188 -0.69 33.23 5.37
N ALA A 189 0.35 33.64 6.08
CA ALA A 189 0.81 35.04 6.08
C ALA A 189 1.83 35.34 4.96
N HIS A 190 2.60 34.32 4.55
CA HIS A 190 3.59 34.44 3.49
C HIS A 190 3.91 33.08 2.85
N GLU A 191 4.38 33.15 1.58
CA GLU A 191 4.84 31.99 0.82
C GLU A 191 6.25 32.24 0.31
N TYR A 192 7.19 31.36 0.56
CA TYR A 192 8.58 31.44 0.11
C TYR A 192 8.82 30.40 -0.97
N ALA A 193 9.27 30.84 -2.15
CA ALA A 193 9.65 29.92 -3.22
C ALA A 193 11.02 29.29 -2.95
N VAL A 194 11.15 27.99 -3.27
CA VAL A 194 12.42 27.25 -3.28
C VAL A 194 12.64 26.60 -4.65
N ALA A 195 13.88 26.25 -4.97
CA ALA A 195 14.25 25.82 -6.32
C ALA A 195 13.92 24.35 -6.63
N GLY A 196 12.89 23.76 -5.98
CA GLY A 196 12.47 22.39 -6.22
C GLY A 196 11.50 21.90 -5.15
N PHE A 197 11.25 20.62 -5.12
CA PHE A 197 10.35 19.99 -4.15
C PHE A 197 10.81 20.26 -2.72
N ALA A 198 10.03 21.02 -1.95
CA ALA A 198 10.34 21.35 -0.56
C ALA A 198 10.15 20.15 0.36
N ALA A 199 11.19 19.77 1.11
CA ALA A 199 11.20 18.66 2.03
C ALA A 199 11.32 19.13 3.51
N GLY A 200 12.19 18.55 4.31
CA GLY A 200 12.39 18.92 5.71
C GLY A 200 12.80 20.37 5.91
N LEU A 201 12.34 20.98 7.00
CA LEU A 201 12.70 22.35 7.38
C LEU A 201 12.94 22.48 8.88
N VAL A 202 13.75 23.46 9.28
CA VAL A 202 13.95 23.85 10.67
C VAL A 202 14.33 25.33 10.78
N PRO A 203 13.62 26.15 11.58
CA PRO A 203 14.01 27.51 11.91
C PRO A 203 15.30 27.52 12.75
N ILE A 204 16.22 28.46 12.45
CA ILE A 204 17.50 28.59 13.15
C ILE A 204 17.44 29.78 14.13
N ASP A 205 16.87 30.86 13.69
CA ASP A 205 16.64 32.08 14.43
C ASP A 205 15.41 32.83 13.88
N GLU A 206 15.16 34.06 14.31
CA GLU A 206 13.97 34.81 13.91
C GLU A 206 13.91 35.12 12.41
N ARG A 207 15.05 35.10 11.71
CA ARG A 207 15.18 35.48 10.31
C ARG A 207 15.56 34.32 9.38
N ARG A 208 16.24 33.30 9.87
CA ARG A 208 16.76 32.23 9.02
C ARG A 208 16.06 30.89 9.22
N LEU A 209 15.66 30.30 8.12
CA LEU A 209 15.06 28.98 8.01
C LEU A 209 15.95 28.06 7.17
N ALA A 210 16.36 26.94 7.70
CA ALA A 210 16.98 25.89 6.91
C ALA A 210 15.91 25.06 6.22
N VAL A 211 16.04 24.85 4.92
CA VAL A 211 15.07 24.10 4.09
C VAL A 211 15.82 23.09 3.24
N LEU A 212 15.35 21.86 3.27
CA LEU A 212 15.74 20.85 2.30
C LEU A 212 14.86 20.93 1.07
N TYR A 213 15.45 20.81 -0.10
CA TYR A 213 14.66 20.65 -1.31
C TYR A 213 15.34 19.70 -2.30
N LEU A 214 14.54 19.01 -3.07
CA LEU A 214 15.03 18.17 -4.16
C LEU A 214 15.25 19.09 -5.36
N ALA A 215 16.50 19.24 -5.78
CA ALA A 215 16.82 19.96 -7.00
C ALA A 215 16.29 19.19 -8.22
N GLY A 216 16.12 19.86 -9.33
CA GLY A 216 15.55 19.28 -10.55
C GLY A 216 16.40 18.20 -11.21
N LYS A 217 16.29 18.08 -12.53
CA LYS A 217 17.08 17.18 -13.36
C LYS A 217 18.25 17.94 -14.01
N ASP A 218 19.36 17.23 -14.25
CA ASP A 218 20.48 17.73 -15.04
C ASP A 218 20.09 17.86 -16.52
N GLU A 219 20.99 18.39 -17.36
CA GLU A 219 20.79 18.54 -18.82
C GLU A 219 20.52 17.20 -19.53
N LYS A 220 20.93 16.09 -18.95
CA LYS A 220 20.68 14.74 -19.45
C LYS A 220 19.37 14.15 -18.93
N GLY A 221 18.62 14.90 -18.09
CA GLY A 221 17.39 14.46 -17.47
C GLY A 221 17.58 13.54 -16.27
N ASN A 222 18.79 13.38 -15.74
CA ASN A 222 19.02 12.61 -14.53
C ASN A 222 18.71 13.44 -13.29
N TYR A 223 18.17 12.80 -12.26
CA TYR A 223 17.93 13.42 -10.98
C TYR A 223 19.26 13.85 -10.33
N VAL A 224 19.35 15.11 -9.93
CA VAL A 224 20.51 15.61 -9.19
C VAL A 224 20.28 15.53 -7.67
N SER A 225 21.38 15.60 -6.90
CA SER A 225 21.30 15.59 -5.44
C SER A 225 20.41 16.71 -4.90
N GLY A 226 19.78 16.46 -3.76
CA GLY A 226 19.03 17.47 -3.03
C GLY A 226 19.93 18.53 -2.41
N ARG A 227 19.33 19.62 -1.93
CA ARG A 227 20.03 20.77 -1.37
C ARG A 227 19.57 21.03 0.07
N LEU A 228 20.48 21.50 0.91
CA LEU A 228 20.19 22.19 2.17
C LEU A 228 20.42 23.68 1.96
N ALA A 229 19.39 24.50 2.14
CA ALA A 229 19.45 25.94 1.93
C ALA A 229 19.17 26.73 3.20
N LEU A 230 19.77 27.90 3.33
CA LEU A 230 19.41 28.94 4.30
C LEU A 230 18.53 29.95 3.60
N LEU A 231 17.27 30.03 4.00
CA LEU A 231 16.28 30.98 3.51
C LEU A 231 16.17 32.14 4.52
N ASP A 232 16.36 33.37 4.06
CA ASP A 232 16.06 34.59 4.79
C ASP A 232 14.56 34.84 4.74
N THR A 233 13.90 34.85 5.88
CA THR A 233 12.44 35.00 5.99
C THR A 233 11.93 36.42 5.87
N GLU A 234 12.80 37.44 5.90
CA GLU A 234 12.44 38.85 5.62
C GLU A 234 12.46 39.13 4.11
N THR A 235 13.51 38.66 3.42
CA THR A 235 13.71 38.96 2.00
C THR A 235 13.14 37.88 1.08
N GLY A 236 12.85 36.72 1.59
CA GLY A 236 12.40 35.54 0.81
C GLY A 236 13.51 34.93 -0.06
N ARG A 237 14.78 35.27 0.16
CA ARG A 237 15.91 34.82 -0.67
C ARG A 237 16.68 33.71 -0.01
N VAL A 238 17.16 32.77 -0.80
CA VAL A 238 18.16 31.80 -0.37
C VAL A 238 19.50 32.52 -0.28
N GLU A 239 20.03 32.63 0.94
CA GLU A 239 21.34 33.23 1.18
C GLU A 239 22.48 32.32 0.73
N ARG A 240 22.29 31.02 0.90
CA ARG A 240 23.31 30.01 0.67
C ARG A 240 22.66 28.63 0.58
N ASP A 241 23.28 27.73 -0.19
CA ASP A 241 22.89 26.33 -0.22
C ASP A 241 24.10 25.38 -0.37
N ALA A 242 23.91 24.11 0.01
CA ALA A 242 24.91 23.05 -0.11
C ALA A 242 24.28 21.75 -0.62
N ASP A 243 25.11 20.89 -1.23
CA ASP A 243 24.69 19.55 -1.59
C ASP A 243 24.31 18.75 -0.34
N ALA A 244 23.09 18.17 -0.35
CA ALA A 244 22.53 17.41 0.76
C ALA A 244 22.35 15.92 0.44
N GLY A 245 22.82 15.46 -0.71
CA GLY A 245 22.76 14.05 -1.12
C GLY A 245 21.46 13.64 -1.78
N TYR A 246 21.32 12.32 -2.00
CA TYR A 246 20.16 11.76 -2.71
C TYR A 246 18.96 11.61 -1.78
N PHE A 247 17.93 12.41 -2.04
CA PHE A 247 16.68 12.46 -1.29
C PHE A 247 16.87 12.81 0.20
N PRO A 248 17.36 14.04 0.54
CA PRO A 248 17.35 14.50 1.92
C PRO A 248 15.91 14.66 2.40
N TYR A 249 15.59 14.11 3.58
CA TYR A 249 14.21 14.00 4.05
C TYR A 249 13.91 14.92 5.22
N ALA A 250 14.66 14.81 6.30
CA ALA A 250 14.46 15.63 7.50
C ALA A 250 15.76 16.33 7.92
N VAL A 251 15.62 17.50 8.54
CA VAL A 251 16.73 18.28 9.10
C VAL A 251 16.46 18.65 10.55
N ARG A 252 17.49 18.56 11.41
CA ARG A 252 17.47 19.06 12.78
C ARG A 252 18.70 19.95 13.00
N PHE A 253 18.53 21.02 13.77
CA PHE A 253 19.62 21.91 14.16
C PHE A 253 19.90 21.71 15.65
N VAL A 254 21.04 21.09 15.99
CA VAL A 254 21.41 20.75 17.37
C VAL A 254 22.89 21.05 17.58
N GLY A 255 23.21 21.72 18.69
CA GLY A 255 24.59 22.03 19.04
C GLY A 255 25.34 22.85 17.98
N GLY A 256 24.64 23.71 17.25
CA GLY A 256 25.21 24.55 16.20
C GLY A 256 25.48 23.84 14.88
N LYS A 257 24.97 22.62 14.69
CA LYS A 257 25.13 21.83 13.48
C LYS A 257 23.79 21.37 12.93
N PHE A 258 23.70 21.22 11.62
CA PHE A 258 22.59 20.58 10.93
C PHE A 258 22.87 19.09 10.78
N TYR A 259 21.89 18.29 11.15
CA TYR A 259 21.84 16.87 10.90
C TYR A 259 20.76 16.60 9.87
N VAL A 260 21.13 16.06 8.73
CA VAL A 260 20.23 15.81 7.59
C VAL A 260 20.13 14.30 7.36
N THR A 261 18.92 13.75 7.42
CA THR A 261 18.68 12.37 6.99
C THR A 261 18.69 12.31 5.47
N VAL A 262 19.54 11.44 4.90
CA VAL A 262 19.64 11.22 3.46
C VAL A 262 19.06 9.84 3.14
N LEU A 263 17.79 9.81 2.81
CA LEU A 263 16.99 8.60 2.63
C LEU A 263 17.59 7.67 1.56
N GLY A 264 18.11 8.24 0.48
CA GLY A 264 18.74 7.47 -0.61
C GLY A 264 20.15 6.96 -0.31
N GLU A 265 20.78 7.40 0.78
CA GLU A 265 22.19 7.06 1.09
C GLU A 265 22.36 6.27 2.39
N ASN A 266 21.30 6.07 3.17
CA ASN A 266 21.32 5.38 4.46
C ASN A 266 22.32 5.99 5.44
N ARG A 267 22.34 7.32 5.55
CA ARG A 267 23.24 8.08 6.44
C ARG A 267 22.63 9.41 6.88
N LEU A 268 23.21 9.99 7.92
CA LEU A 268 23.12 11.41 8.20
C LEU A 268 24.31 12.12 7.56
N ARG A 269 24.06 13.27 6.93
CA ARG A 269 25.10 14.26 6.61
C ARG A 269 25.04 15.38 7.63
N VAL A 270 26.19 15.85 8.06
CA VAL A 270 26.33 16.85 9.13
C VAL A 270 27.00 18.11 8.59
N PHE A 271 26.34 19.26 8.77
CA PHE A 271 26.81 20.55 8.28
C PHE A 271 26.97 21.52 9.46
N ASP A 272 27.94 22.43 9.35
CA ASP A 272 28.05 23.57 10.25
C ASP A 272 27.03 24.67 9.89
N ARG A 273 27.07 25.82 10.61
CA ARG A 273 26.15 26.94 10.36
C ARG A 273 26.35 27.60 9.00
N GLU A 274 27.51 27.48 8.40
CA GLU A 274 27.88 27.99 7.10
C GLU A 274 27.55 27.03 5.96
N LEU A 275 26.88 25.91 6.27
CA LEU A 275 26.53 24.81 5.38
C LEU A 275 27.75 24.08 4.80
N LYS A 276 28.90 24.16 5.44
CA LYS A 276 30.03 23.30 5.11
C LYS A 276 29.78 21.91 5.72
N GLU A 277 29.92 20.87 4.92
CA GLU A 277 29.86 19.51 5.43
C GLU A 277 31.04 19.22 6.35
N VAL A 278 30.75 18.80 7.58
CA VAL A 278 31.72 18.54 8.63
C VAL A 278 31.77 17.08 9.06
N GLY A 279 30.94 16.22 8.48
CA GLY A 279 30.96 14.80 8.72
C GLY A 279 29.73 14.07 8.22
N GLU A 280 29.81 12.74 8.32
CA GLU A 280 28.70 11.85 8.02
C GLU A 280 28.60 10.75 9.10
N ILE A 281 27.40 10.23 9.32
CA ILE A 281 27.13 9.18 10.30
C ILE A 281 26.31 8.09 9.62
N PRO A 282 26.79 6.86 9.51
CA PRO A 282 26.05 5.74 8.99
C PRO A 282 24.78 5.47 9.83
N THR A 283 23.69 5.14 9.18
CA THR A 283 22.40 4.79 9.80
C THR A 283 21.94 3.41 9.33
N GLY A 284 20.83 2.94 9.85
CA GLY A 284 20.06 1.88 9.19
C GLY A 284 19.48 2.34 7.86
N ARG A 285 18.68 1.46 7.23
CA ARG A 285 18.12 1.74 5.91
C ARG A 285 16.94 2.72 6.01
N ARG A 286 16.89 3.66 5.06
CA ARG A 286 15.85 4.67 4.93
C ARG A 286 15.67 5.52 6.17
N PRO A 287 16.70 6.29 6.58
CA PRO A 287 16.56 7.26 7.66
C PRO A 287 15.55 8.33 7.23
N GLN A 288 14.46 8.45 7.98
CA GLN A 288 13.40 9.43 7.72
C GLN A 288 13.38 10.50 8.81
N GLU A 289 12.61 10.31 9.84
CA GLU A 289 12.44 11.27 10.91
C GLU A 289 13.53 11.18 11.98
N MET A 290 13.68 12.27 12.74
CA MET A 290 14.56 12.36 13.91
C MET A 290 13.86 13.03 15.07
N CYS A 291 14.00 12.48 16.27
CA CYS A 291 13.68 13.19 17.51
C CYS A 291 14.94 13.46 18.34
N ALA A 292 14.94 14.58 19.08
CA ALA A 292 16.08 15.06 19.85
C ALA A 292 15.81 15.00 21.34
N ASP A 293 16.85 14.71 22.13
CA ASP A 293 16.83 14.78 23.57
C ASP A 293 18.22 15.27 24.07
N GLY A 294 18.34 16.56 24.31
CA GLY A 294 19.62 17.18 24.65
C GLY A 294 20.67 16.96 23.56
N ALA A 295 21.77 16.28 23.92
CA ALA A 295 22.85 15.96 22.98
C ALA A 295 22.62 14.63 22.23
N ARG A 296 21.43 14.05 22.24
CA ARG A 296 21.12 12.82 21.52
C ARG A 296 20.09 13.05 20.44
N LEU A 297 20.32 12.40 19.28
CA LEU A 297 19.33 12.24 18.22
C LEU A 297 18.98 10.77 18.09
N TYR A 298 17.69 10.50 17.87
CA TYR A 298 17.16 9.18 17.52
C TYR A 298 16.69 9.26 16.08
N VAL A 299 17.36 8.55 15.20
CA VAL A 299 17.09 8.54 13.75
C VAL A 299 16.27 7.32 13.41
N VAL A 300 15.05 7.53 12.92
CA VAL A 300 14.12 6.45 12.54
C VAL A 300 14.55 5.87 11.21
N ASN A 301 14.96 4.59 11.20
CA ASN A 301 15.36 3.86 10.00
C ASN A 301 14.25 2.88 9.61
N THR A 302 13.35 3.33 8.77
CA THR A 302 12.08 2.66 8.50
C THR A 302 12.26 1.25 7.90
N ASP A 303 13.22 1.07 7.00
CA ASP A 303 13.42 -0.20 6.27
C ASP A 303 14.47 -1.13 6.92
N SER A 304 14.82 -0.89 8.17
CA SER A 304 15.68 -1.80 8.97
C SER A 304 15.14 -2.07 10.38
N ASP A 305 13.89 -1.64 10.67
CA ASP A 305 13.23 -1.87 11.97
C ASP A 305 14.08 -1.43 13.18
N GLU A 306 14.64 -0.23 13.10
CA GLU A 306 15.52 0.28 14.16
C GLU A 306 15.61 1.81 14.18
N LEU A 307 16.09 2.35 15.28
CA LEU A 307 16.52 3.74 15.37
C LEU A 307 18.01 3.77 15.65
N THR A 308 18.75 4.55 14.85
CA THR A 308 20.14 4.87 15.17
C THR A 308 20.17 5.96 16.24
N VAL A 309 20.87 5.71 17.36
CA VAL A 309 21.09 6.70 18.42
C VAL A 309 22.40 7.40 18.14
N VAL A 310 22.36 8.72 17.96
CA VAL A 310 23.52 9.56 17.68
C VAL A 310 23.85 10.41 18.89
N ASP A 311 25.07 10.46 19.30
CA ASP A 311 25.62 11.43 20.24
C ASP A 311 26.15 12.63 19.46
N THR A 312 25.50 13.79 19.60
CA THR A 312 25.83 15.00 18.82
C THR A 312 27.10 15.68 19.30
N ALA A 313 27.54 15.42 20.55
CA ALA A 313 28.78 15.97 21.09
C ALA A 313 30.00 15.28 20.47
N SER A 314 29.98 13.97 20.36
CA SER A 314 31.04 13.20 19.69
C SER A 314 30.88 13.11 18.17
N GLY A 315 29.70 13.41 17.63
CA GLY A 315 29.40 13.28 16.21
C GLY A 315 29.35 11.83 15.71
N ARG A 316 29.03 10.87 16.58
CA ARG A 316 29.07 9.44 16.27
C ARG A 316 27.78 8.70 16.66
N ALA A 317 27.53 7.58 15.99
CA ALA A 317 26.50 6.64 16.42
C ALA A 317 26.89 6.04 17.78
N ALA A 318 25.97 6.15 18.75
CA ALA A 318 26.13 5.67 20.13
C ALA A 318 25.37 4.36 20.38
N GLY A 319 24.73 3.78 19.37
CA GLY A 319 24.01 2.51 19.42
C GLY A 319 22.72 2.51 18.63
N VAL A 320 21.94 1.46 18.81
CA VAL A 320 20.72 1.18 18.06
C VAL A 320 19.59 0.80 19.02
N LEU A 321 18.35 1.27 18.77
CA LEU A 321 17.12 0.72 19.31
C LEU A 321 16.44 -0.14 18.24
N ARG A 322 16.27 -1.44 18.50
CA ARG A 322 15.59 -2.34 17.58
C ARG A 322 14.10 -2.39 17.87
N THR A 323 13.28 -2.35 16.81
CA THR A 323 11.82 -2.37 16.93
C THR A 323 11.21 -3.75 16.71
N ASN A 324 11.99 -4.71 16.21
CA ASN A 324 11.61 -6.10 16.02
C ASN A 324 11.95 -7.02 17.21
N SER A 325 11.82 -6.53 18.44
CA SER A 325 12.30 -7.20 19.65
C SER A 325 11.60 -8.51 20.01
N PHE A 326 10.50 -8.86 19.35
CA PHE A 326 9.77 -10.12 19.61
C PHE A 326 10.23 -11.29 18.72
N GLY A 327 11.45 -11.23 18.15
CA GLY A 327 11.94 -12.25 17.22
C GLY A 327 11.19 -12.26 15.89
N SER A 328 10.47 -11.18 15.58
CA SER A 328 9.81 -11.01 14.30
C SER A 328 10.83 -10.74 13.19
N PRO A 329 10.56 -11.18 11.96
CA PRO A 329 11.28 -10.67 10.80
C PRO A 329 11.03 -9.17 10.64
N PHE A 330 11.74 -8.55 9.72
CA PHE A 330 11.53 -7.17 9.27
C PHE A 330 10.05 -6.88 8.97
N GLY A 331 9.58 -5.64 9.23
CA GLY A 331 8.25 -5.18 8.86
C GLY A 331 7.49 -4.45 9.96
N THR A 332 8.15 -4.09 11.09
CA THR A 332 7.51 -3.24 12.10
C THR A 332 7.30 -1.81 11.60
N ALA A 333 8.08 -1.38 10.60
CA ALA A 333 7.96 -0.10 9.91
C ALA A 333 7.90 1.10 10.88
N PRO A 334 8.97 1.43 11.61
CA PRO A 334 8.99 2.61 12.47
C PRO A 334 8.88 3.89 11.62
N THR A 335 8.02 4.84 12.03
CA THR A 335 7.73 6.05 11.26
C THR A 335 8.11 7.34 11.98
N SER A 336 7.98 7.38 13.30
CA SER A 336 8.26 8.57 14.10
C SER A 336 8.72 8.20 15.50
N CYS A 337 9.34 9.17 16.19
CA CYS A 337 9.72 9.02 17.59
C CYS A 337 9.44 10.29 18.41
N ALA A 338 9.29 10.10 19.73
CA ALA A 338 9.24 11.17 20.73
C ALA A 338 10.00 10.75 21.98
N VAL A 339 10.59 11.73 22.69
CA VAL A 339 11.32 11.46 23.96
C VAL A 339 10.70 12.32 25.05
N ALA A 340 10.19 11.67 26.08
CA ALA A 340 9.64 12.36 27.27
C ALA A 340 9.67 11.45 28.51
N GLY A 341 9.79 12.02 29.70
CA GLY A 341 9.65 11.30 30.96
C GLY A 341 10.56 10.08 31.13
N GLY A 342 11.78 10.14 30.58
CA GLY A 342 12.74 9.01 30.63
C GLY A 342 12.43 7.86 29.66
N ARG A 343 11.53 8.07 28.71
CA ARG A 343 11.08 7.09 27.70
C ARG A 343 11.32 7.58 26.28
N VAL A 344 11.48 6.62 25.37
CA VAL A 344 11.42 6.83 23.93
C VAL A 344 10.19 6.13 23.41
N TYR A 345 9.32 6.86 22.75
CA TYR A 345 8.11 6.36 22.08
C TYR A 345 8.39 6.27 20.60
N VAL A 346 7.98 5.18 19.95
CA VAL A 346 8.24 4.93 18.52
C VAL A 346 6.99 4.38 17.88
N THR A 347 6.46 5.05 16.88
CA THR A 347 5.35 4.53 16.08
C THR A 347 5.79 3.38 15.19
N LEU A 348 5.03 2.29 15.20
CA LEU A 348 5.28 1.07 14.42
C LEU A 348 4.08 0.84 13.49
N ALA A 349 4.18 1.34 12.25
CA ALA A 349 3.07 1.27 11.28
C ALA A 349 2.67 -0.17 10.95
N GLY A 350 3.63 -1.09 10.85
CA GLY A 350 3.38 -2.50 10.57
C GLY A 350 2.77 -3.30 11.73
N LEU A 351 2.74 -2.72 12.95
CA LEU A 351 2.13 -3.36 14.13
C LEU A 351 0.90 -2.62 14.65
N ASN A 352 0.50 -1.50 14.05
CA ASN A 352 -0.58 -0.66 14.54
C ASN A 352 -0.40 -0.32 16.02
N ALA A 353 0.80 0.08 16.42
CA ALA A 353 1.19 0.28 17.80
C ALA A 353 2.25 1.39 17.97
N VAL A 354 2.41 1.85 19.22
CA VAL A 354 3.56 2.64 19.65
C VAL A 354 4.42 1.80 20.60
N ALA A 355 5.67 1.56 20.23
CA ALA A 355 6.64 0.92 21.12
C ALA A 355 7.18 1.94 22.15
N VAL A 356 7.30 1.51 23.38
CA VAL A 356 7.83 2.32 24.50
C VAL A 356 9.13 1.70 24.98
N TYR A 357 10.20 2.51 25.01
CA TYR A 357 11.52 2.10 25.48
C TYR A 357 11.92 2.88 26.74
N ASP A 358 12.59 2.23 27.66
CA ASP A 358 13.35 2.92 28.72
C ASP A 358 14.58 3.59 28.08
N LYS A 359 14.69 4.90 28.24
CA LYS A 359 15.75 5.71 27.61
C LYS A 359 17.15 5.32 28.11
N ARG A 360 17.29 4.91 29.36
CA ARG A 360 18.55 4.57 29.97
C ARG A 360 19.06 3.18 29.58
N THR A 361 18.18 2.17 29.66
CA THR A 361 18.52 0.78 29.36
C THR A 361 18.38 0.44 27.87
N ARG A 362 17.63 1.25 27.12
CA ARG A 362 17.25 1.03 25.72
C ARG A 362 16.44 -0.25 25.50
N GLN A 363 15.87 -0.80 26.57
CA GLN A 363 15.02 -1.96 26.49
C GLN A 363 13.57 -1.55 26.22
N GLN A 364 12.88 -2.33 25.40
CA GLN A 364 11.47 -2.14 25.16
C GLN A 364 10.66 -2.52 26.40
N ALA A 365 9.88 -1.55 26.90
CA ALA A 365 8.99 -1.73 28.06
C ALA A 365 7.63 -2.32 27.67
N GLY A 366 7.18 -2.13 26.42
CA GLY A 366 5.93 -2.66 25.93
C GLY A 366 5.41 -1.91 24.70
N LEU A 367 4.16 -2.21 24.34
CA LEU A 367 3.44 -1.62 23.21
C LEU A 367 2.17 -0.93 23.71
N VAL A 368 1.83 0.19 23.09
CA VAL A 368 0.53 0.89 23.24
C VAL A 368 -0.24 0.66 21.93
N PRO A 369 -1.49 0.13 21.99
CA PRO A 369 -2.27 -0.08 20.78
C PRO A 369 -2.64 1.26 20.13
N ALA A 370 -2.39 1.40 18.84
CA ALA A 370 -2.71 2.56 18.03
C ALA A 370 -3.82 2.23 17.01
N GLY A 371 -4.25 3.23 16.25
CA GLY A 371 -5.09 3.01 15.09
C GLY A 371 -4.32 2.42 13.91
N TRP A 372 -4.97 2.34 12.76
CA TRP A 372 -4.39 1.78 11.56
C TRP A 372 -3.32 2.69 10.97
N TYR A 373 -2.11 2.16 10.87
CA TYR A 373 -0.95 2.81 10.29
C TYR A 373 -0.51 4.09 11.04
N PRO A 374 0.02 3.98 12.29
CA PRO A 374 0.49 5.13 13.04
C PRO A 374 1.72 5.77 12.38
N THR A 375 1.69 7.11 12.21
CA THR A 375 2.67 7.90 11.47
C THR A 375 3.47 8.87 12.33
N LYS A 376 2.86 9.40 13.38
CA LYS A 376 3.49 10.40 14.25
C LYS A 376 3.15 10.13 15.70
N VAL A 377 4.12 10.30 16.59
CA VAL A 377 3.91 10.33 18.04
C VAL A 377 4.53 11.59 18.63
N LEU A 378 3.81 12.21 19.56
CA LEU A 378 4.32 13.33 20.35
C LEU A 378 3.74 13.27 21.75
N VAL A 379 4.44 13.92 22.68
CA VAL A 379 3.95 14.14 24.05
C VAL A 379 3.74 15.63 24.22
N GLU A 380 2.50 16.00 24.52
CA GLU A 380 2.10 17.40 24.75
C GLU A 380 1.37 17.52 26.06
N GLY A 381 1.93 18.27 27.01
CA GLY A 381 1.47 18.28 28.39
C GLY A 381 1.46 16.87 28.99
N ASP A 382 0.30 16.46 29.52
CA ASP A 382 0.10 15.13 30.11
C ASP A 382 -0.44 14.10 29.11
N ASN A 383 -0.47 14.40 27.81
CA ASN A 383 -1.03 13.54 26.78
C ASN A 383 0.04 12.96 25.86
N LEU A 384 -0.11 11.67 25.57
CA LEU A 384 0.52 11.00 24.43
C LEU A 384 -0.45 11.11 23.26
N LEU A 385 0.02 11.69 22.16
CA LEU A 385 -0.74 11.95 20.94
C LEU A 385 -0.17 11.09 19.82
N VAL A 386 -1.04 10.34 19.10
CA VAL A 386 -0.62 9.44 18.02
C VAL A 386 -1.48 9.69 16.78
N LEU A 387 -0.86 10.08 15.67
CA LEU A 387 -1.53 10.15 14.38
C LEU A 387 -1.58 8.75 13.75
N ASN A 388 -2.73 8.40 13.19
CA ASN A 388 -2.95 7.16 12.47
C ASN A 388 -3.40 7.51 11.04
N ALA A 389 -2.60 7.19 10.04
CA ALA A 389 -2.82 7.62 8.67
C ALA A 389 -4.11 7.08 8.05
N LYS A 390 -4.47 5.85 8.39
CA LYS A 390 -5.63 5.13 7.83
C LYS A 390 -6.80 5.02 8.83
N GLY A 391 -6.71 5.72 9.97
CA GLY A 391 -7.77 5.83 10.98
C GLY A 391 -7.89 4.63 11.92
N VAL A 392 -9.12 4.23 12.26
CA VAL A 392 -9.38 3.19 13.27
C VAL A 392 -10.33 2.11 12.78
N ARG A 393 -10.59 2.05 11.48
CA ARG A 393 -11.58 1.15 10.87
C ARG A 393 -11.10 0.62 9.54
N PRO A 394 -11.65 -0.54 9.08
CA PRO A 394 -11.58 -0.90 7.69
C PRO A 394 -12.27 0.17 6.84
N ARG A 395 -12.03 0.15 5.56
CA ARG A 395 -12.74 1.01 4.63
C ARG A 395 -14.21 0.63 4.62
N ARG A 396 -15.04 1.60 4.37
CA ARG A 396 -16.47 1.35 4.23
C ARG A 396 -16.79 0.84 2.83
N PRO A 397 -17.95 0.20 2.66
CA PRO A 397 -18.51 -0.03 1.35
C PRO A 397 -18.59 1.25 0.51
N ASN A 398 -18.42 1.11 -0.80
CA ASN A 398 -18.50 2.22 -1.75
C ASN A 398 -19.47 1.95 -2.93
N PRO A 399 -20.74 1.55 -2.67
CA PRO A 399 -21.69 1.17 -3.71
C PRO A 399 -22.03 2.31 -4.68
N ARG A 400 -21.68 3.54 -4.32
CA ARG A 400 -21.77 4.72 -5.19
C ARG A 400 -20.41 5.17 -5.70
N GLY A 401 -19.42 4.30 -5.61
CA GLY A 401 -18.08 4.54 -6.11
C GLY A 401 -18.08 5.08 -7.53
N PRO A 402 -16.97 5.58 -8.05
CA PRO A 402 -16.96 6.23 -9.36
C PRO A 402 -17.44 5.27 -10.44
N GLN A 403 -18.73 5.39 -10.75
CA GLN A 403 -19.48 4.61 -11.71
C GLN A 403 -20.05 5.51 -12.78
N PRO A 404 -19.98 5.03 -13.98
CA PRO A 404 -18.88 4.42 -14.73
C PRO A 404 -17.92 5.49 -15.23
N SER A 405 -18.04 6.73 -14.86
CA SER A 405 -17.31 7.79 -15.54
C SER A 405 -17.08 9.04 -14.71
N THR A 406 -17.51 9.03 -13.50
CA THR A 406 -17.24 10.19 -12.69
C THR A 406 -15.76 10.15 -12.37
N SER A 407 -15.11 11.24 -12.68
CA SER A 407 -13.70 11.51 -12.43
C SER A 407 -13.14 10.74 -11.25
N VAL A 408 -11.97 10.17 -11.42
CA VAL A 408 -11.07 9.80 -10.32
C VAL A 408 -11.24 10.84 -9.22
N GLY A 409 -11.62 10.43 -8.02
CA GLY A 409 -11.79 11.32 -6.88
C GLY A 409 -13.23 11.65 -6.49
N GLY A 410 -14.20 10.89 -6.92
CA GLY A 410 -15.54 10.94 -6.34
C GLY A 410 -15.52 10.67 -4.83
N PRO A 411 -16.58 11.01 -4.09
CA PRO A 411 -16.62 10.92 -2.62
C PRO A 411 -16.42 9.49 -2.10
N ASP A 412 -16.66 8.48 -2.93
CA ASP A 412 -16.55 7.07 -2.60
C ASP A 412 -15.36 6.38 -3.30
N TYR A 413 -14.42 7.15 -3.87
CA TYR A 413 -13.15 6.64 -4.37
C TYR A 413 -12.29 6.10 -3.22
N VAL A 414 -11.59 4.97 -3.40
CA VAL A 414 -10.85 4.30 -2.34
C VAL A 414 -9.90 5.22 -1.57
N LEU A 415 -9.18 6.11 -2.26
CA LEU A 415 -8.29 7.08 -1.61
C LEU A 415 -9.05 8.23 -0.90
N THR A 416 -10.27 8.57 -1.32
CA THR A 416 -11.10 9.56 -0.62
C THR A 416 -11.72 9.00 0.66
N LEU A 417 -11.84 7.68 0.75
CA LEU A 417 -12.30 6.97 1.93
C LEU A 417 -11.24 6.85 3.04
N LEU A 418 -9.98 7.09 2.72
CA LEU A 418 -8.89 7.11 3.69
C LEU A 418 -9.01 8.32 4.62
N LYS A 419 -9.56 8.11 5.80
CA LYS A 419 -9.62 9.10 6.87
C LYS A 419 -8.66 8.70 7.98
N GLY A 420 -7.81 9.65 8.36
CA GLY A 420 -6.91 9.45 9.49
C GLY A 420 -7.58 9.70 10.84
N SER A 421 -6.85 9.42 11.90
CA SER A 421 -7.29 9.74 13.26
C SER A 421 -6.14 10.21 14.14
N LEU A 422 -6.50 10.90 15.23
CA LEU A 422 -5.62 11.21 16.34
C LEU A 422 -6.08 10.41 17.57
N SER A 423 -5.19 9.59 18.12
CA SER A 423 -5.38 8.98 19.43
C SER A 423 -4.83 9.93 20.50
N VAL A 424 -5.64 10.22 21.52
CA VAL A 424 -5.28 11.06 22.67
C VAL A 424 -5.40 10.23 23.92
N LEU A 425 -4.31 10.00 24.64
CA LEU A 425 -4.32 9.25 25.89
C LEU A 425 -3.39 9.87 26.94
N PRO A 426 -3.76 9.82 28.24
CA PRO A 426 -2.92 10.34 29.30
C PRO A 426 -1.59 9.59 29.36
N VAL A 427 -0.46 10.29 29.48
CA VAL A 427 0.87 9.66 29.65
C VAL A 427 0.91 8.80 30.92
N GLY A 428 0.14 9.19 31.98
CA GLY A 428 0.01 8.42 33.21
C GLY A 428 -0.51 6.99 33.00
N ASP A 429 -1.33 6.77 31.98
CA ASP A 429 -1.85 5.42 31.64
C ASP A 429 -0.77 4.52 31.06
N VAL A 430 0.33 5.09 30.55
CA VAL A 430 1.50 4.34 30.04
C VAL A 430 2.32 3.82 31.22
N SER A 431 1.68 3.15 32.17
CA SER A 431 2.30 2.49 33.32
C SER A 431 2.83 1.10 32.96
N ALA A 432 3.66 0.50 33.81
CA ALA A 432 4.16 -0.87 33.59
C ALA A 432 3.00 -1.89 33.46
N ARG A 433 1.94 -1.75 34.28
CA ARG A 433 0.75 -2.60 34.21
C ARG A 433 -0.04 -2.36 32.92
N GLY A 434 -0.23 -1.10 32.53
CA GLY A 434 -0.90 -0.72 31.28
C GLY A 434 -0.17 -1.29 30.07
N LEU A 435 1.14 -1.08 29.99
CA LEU A 435 1.98 -1.60 28.91
C LEU A 435 1.93 -3.12 28.78
N ALA A 436 1.96 -3.85 29.92
CA ALA A 436 1.87 -5.31 29.89
C ALA A 436 0.51 -5.80 29.33
N SER A 437 -0.59 -5.11 29.68
CA SER A 437 -1.93 -5.40 29.17
C SER A 437 -2.03 -5.07 27.68
N TRP A 438 -1.63 -3.87 27.28
CA TRP A 438 -1.68 -3.38 25.91
C TRP A 438 -0.77 -4.17 24.96
N THR A 439 0.42 -4.58 25.42
CA THR A 439 1.30 -5.46 24.62
C THR A 439 0.59 -6.77 24.25
N ARG A 440 -0.09 -7.40 25.23
CA ARG A 440 -0.89 -8.61 24.95
C ARG A 440 -2.03 -8.32 23.96
N GLN A 441 -2.71 -7.19 24.11
CA GLN A 441 -3.79 -6.77 23.23
C GLN A 441 -3.29 -6.59 21.78
N VAL A 442 -2.18 -5.86 21.57
CA VAL A 442 -1.57 -5.69 20.23
C VAL A 442 -1.22 -7.04 19.61
N LEU A 443 -0.54 -7.90 20.37
CA LEU A 443 -0.12 -9.20 19.85
C LEU A 443 -1.30 -10.14 19.57
N ALA A 444 -2.36 -10.09 20.37
CA ALA A 444 -3.59 -10.86 20.15
C ALA A 444 -4.43 -10.32 18.97
N GLY A 445 -4.27 -9.05 18.62
CA GLY A 445 -4.91 -8.44 17.45
C GLY A 445 -4.27 -8.82 16.11
N ALA A 446 -3.04 -9.34 16.12
CA ALA A 446 -2.37 -9.76 14.91
C ALA A 446 -3.07 -10.97 14.27
N PRO A 447 -3.22 -11.01 12.94
CA PRO A 447 -3.68 -12.21 12.27
C PRO A 447 -2.67 -13.34 12.52
N THR A 448 -3.14 -14.49 12.91
CA THR A 448 -2.28 -15.65 13.24
C THR A 448 -2.90 -16.93 12.78
N PHE A 449 -2.05 -17.88 12.42
CA PHE A 449 -2.44 -19.26 12.14
C PHE A 449 -1.46 -20.22 12.79
N ASP A 450 -1.90 -21.48 13.01
CA ASP A 450 -0.99 -22.54 13.48
C ASP A 450 -0.03 -22.95 12.34
N ALA A 451 1.20 -22.49 12.41
CA ALA A 451 2.23 -22.79 11.40
C ALA A 451 2.53 -24.30 11.26
N ARG A 452 2.18 -25.14 12.28
CA ARG A 452 2.29 -26.61 12.19
C ARG A 452 1.23 -27.21 11.28
N ARG A 453 0.19 -26.44 10.94
CA ARG A 453 -0.92 -26.85 10.10
C ARG A 453 -0.54 -27.03 8.64
N GLY A 454 0.65 -26.58 8.20
CA GLY A 454 1.19 -26.63 6.86
C GLY A 454 0.47 -27.50 5.83
N PHE A 455 0.62 -27.20 4.58
CA PHE A 455 -0.03 -27.99 3.52
C PHE A 455 0.69 -29.34 3.31
N LYS A 456 -0.07 -30.43 3.36
CA LYS A 456 0.42 -31.77 2.97
C LYS A 456 -0.05 -32.09 1.54
N LEU A 457 0.15 -31.14 0.62
CA LEU A 457 -0.27 -31.27 -0.77
C LEU A 457 0.97 -31.42 -1.67
N PRO A 458 0.94 -32.29 -2.67
CA PRO A 458 2.07 -32.52 -3.57
C PRO A 458 2.18 -31.47 -4.66
N VAL A 459 1.89 -30.20 -4.34
CA VAL A 459 2.01 -29.08 -5.27
C VAL A 459 3.49 -28.76 -5.48
N LYS A 460 3.91 -28.75 -6.74
CA LYS A 460 5.28 -28.43 -7.17
C LYS A 460 5.36 -27.16 -7.98
N HIS A 461 4.29 -26.81 -8.68
CA HIS A 461 4.23 -25.66 -9.56
C HIS A 461 3.14 -24.71 -9.10
N VAL A 462 3.52 -23.46 -8.86
CA VAL A 462 2.59 -22.35 -8.58
C VAL A 462 2.65 -21.36 -9.74
N PHE A 463 1.49 -21.07 -10.33
CA PHE A 463 1.29 -20.02 -11.32
C PHE A 463 0.54 -18.89 -10.60
N TYR A 464 1.22 -17.77 -10.42
CA TYR A 464 0.73 -16.61 -9.69
C TYR A 464 0.42 -15.50 -10.69
N VAL A 465 -0.85 -15.24 -10.92
CA VAL A 465 -1.34 -14.32 -11.95
C VAL A 465 -1.89 -13.08 -11.25
N VAL A 466 -1.30 -11.93 -11.55
CA VAL A 466 -1.74 -10.64 -11.06
C VAL A 466 -2.42 -9.89 -12.20
N LYS A 467 -3.59 -9.33 -11.92
CA LYS A 467 -4.44 -8.57 -12.83
C LYS A 467 -4.58 -7.14 -12.31
N GLU A 468 -5.34 -6.27 -13.03
CA GLU A 468 -5.43 -4.84 -12.72
C GLU A 468 -6.87 -4.38 -12.42
N ASN A 469 -7.04 -3.91 -11.22
CA ASN A 469 -8.00 -2.96 -10.69
C ASN A 469 -9.49 -3.35 -10.74
N ARG A 470 -9.88 -4.61 -10.40
CA ARG A 470 -11.29 -4.96 -10.35
C ARG A 470 -11.76 -5.35 -8.96
N SER A 471 -12.81 -4.65 -8.47
CA SER A 471 -13.52 -5.05 -7.26
C SER A 471 -14.38 -6.31 -7.51
N TYR A 472 -14.72 -7.00 -6.44
CA TYR A 472 -15.53 -8.22 -6.52
C TYR A 472 -16.89 -7.97 -7.19
N ASP A 473 -17.64 -6.96 -6.76
CA ASP A 473 -18.98 -6.69 -7.30
C ASP A 473 -18.96 -6.22 -8.75
N GLN A 474 -17.87 -5.55 -9.20
CA GLN A 474 -17.76 -5.15 -10.60
C GLN A 474 -17.79 -6.34 -11.56
N VAL A 475 -17.30 -7.50 -11.12
CA VAL A 475 -17.12 -8.69 -11.95
C VAL A 475 -18.06 -9.81 -11.54
N LEU A 476 -18.10 -10.17 -10.26
CA LEU A 476 -18.84 -11.34 -9.74
C LEU A 476 -20.14 -10.97 -9.02
N GLY A 477 -20.56 -9.70 -9.03
CA GLY A 477 -21.83 -9.30 -8.41
C GLY A 477 -23.04 -10.03 -8.95
N ASP A 478 -23.02 -10.47 -10.21
CA ASP A 478 -24.09 -11.24 -10.87
C ASP A 478 -23.89 -12.77 -10.83
N LEU A 479 -22.90 -13.27 -10.08
CA LEU A 479 -22.57 -14.70 -10.03
C LEU A 479 -23.73 -15.57 -9.52
N GLY A 480 -24.61 -15.00 -8.70
CA GLY A 480 -25.78 -15.69 -8.15
C GLY A 480 -25.50 -16.62 -6.97
N ARG A 481 -24.25 -16.59 -6.43
CA ARG A 481 -23.82 -17.29 -5.22
C ARG A 481 -22.70 -16.49 -4.55
N GLY A 482 -22.50 -16.69 -3.27
CA GLY A 482 -21.63 -15.84 -2.46
C GLY A 482 -22.32 -14.49 -2.15
N ASP A 483 -21.52 -13.50 -1.74
CA ASP A 483 -21.98 -12.19 -1.31
C ASP A 483 -21.72 -11.13 -2.39
N GLY A 484 -22.42 -11.24 -3.54
CA GLY A 484 -22.33 -10.33 -4.67
C GLY A 484 -23.57 -9.44 -4.81
N ASP A 485 -23.33 -8.15 -5.11
CA ASP A 485 -24.41 -7.22 -5.47
C ASP A 485 -24.46 -7.02 -6.99
N LYS A 486 -25.48 -7.63 -7.61
CA LYS A 486 -25.71 -7.54 -9.06
C LYS A 486 -25.89 -6.10 -9.56
N SER A 487 -26.38 -5.19 -8.73
CA SER A 487 -26.59 -3.79 -9.12
C SER A 487 -25.29 -3.03 -9.36
N LEU A 488 -24.15 -3.54 -8.86
CA LEU A 488 -22.81 -2.97 -8.99
C LEU A 488 -21.98 -3.61 -10.11
N THR A 489 -22.54 -4.63 -10.79
CA THR A 489 -21.83 -5.38 -11.82
C THR A 489 -21.67 -4.55 -13.09
N LEU A 490 -20.41 -4.32 -13.49
CA LEU A 490 -20.07 -3.63 -14.75
C LEU A 490 -19.58 -4.60 -15.83
N PHE A 491 -18.90 -5.67 -15.41
CA PHE A 491 -18.27 -6.67 -16.27
C PHE A 491 -18.78 -8.06 -15.88
N GLY A 492 -20.08 -8.24 -15.97
CA GLY A 492 -20.75 -9.48 -15.61
C GLY A 492 -20.42 -10.65 -16.53
N ARG A 493 -21.18 -11.73 -16.43
CA ARG A 493 -20.96 -13.00 -17.15
C ARG A 493 -20.86 -12.83 -18.68
N ASP A 494 -21.53 -11.87 -19.24
CA ASP A 494 -21.46 -11.53 -20.66
C ASP A 494 -20.12 -10.91 -21.10
N VAL A 495 -19.35 -10.39 -20.17
CA VAL A 495 -18.00 -9.85 -20.41
C VAL A 495 -16.93 -10.79 -19.88
N THR A 496 -17.16 -11.44 -18.73
CA THR A 496 -16.19 -12.26 -18.00
C THR A 496 -16.64 -13.73 -17.82
N PRO A 497 -17.02 -14.44 -18.91
CA PRO A 497 -17.49 -15.81 -18.77
C PRO A 497 -16.45 -16.77 -18.16
N THR A 498 -15.17 -16.53 -18.36
CA THR A 498 -14.08 -17.34 -17.77
C THR A 498 -14.01 -17.16 -16.26
N GLN A 499 -14.03 -15.94 -15.77
CA GLN A 499 -13.93 -15.65 -14.33
C GLN A 499 -15.13 -16.24 -13.59
N HIS A 500 -16.32 -16.15 -14.17
CA HIS A 500 -17.52 -16.81 -13.66
C HIS A 500 -17.38 -18.33 -13.64
N ALA A 501 -16.91 -18.91 -14.75
CA ALA A 501 -16.69 -20.36 -14.82
C ALA A 501 -15.61 -20.86 -13.85
N LEU A 502 -14.56 -20.10 -13.60
CA LEU A 502 -13.55 -20.42 -12.60
C LEU A 502 -14.14 -20.39 -11.19
N ALA A 503 -14.90 -19.34 -10.85
CA ALA A 503 -15.55 -19.23 -9.55
C ALA A 503 -16.55 -20.38 -9.33
N GLU A 504 -17.28 -20.83 -10.36
CA GLU A 504 -18.24 -21.91 -10.28
C GLU A 504 -17.60 -23.30 -10.27
N ALA A 505 -16.56 -23.50 -11.10
CA ALA A 505 -15.93 -24.82 -11.24
C ALA A 505 -15.00 -25.14 -10.08
N PHE A 506 -14.36 -24.13 -9.50
CA PHE A 506 -13.43 -24.28 -8.36
C PHE A 506 -14.01 -23.66 -7.11
N VAL A 507 -13.36 -22.64 -6.56
CA VAL A 507 -13.83 -21.94 -5.37
C VAL A 507 -14.25 -20.53 -5.71
N THR A 508 -15.37 -20.08 -5.15
CA THR A 508 -15.71 -18.67 -5.06
C THR A 508 -15.06 -18.13 -3.79
N LEU A 509 -14.08 -17.23 -3.93
CA LEU A 509 -13.46 -16.52 -2.82
C LEU A 509 -14.25 -15.25 -2.55
N ASP A 510 -15.08 -15.28 -1.54
CA ASP A 510 -16.13 -14.31 -1.29
C ASP A 510 -15.64 -13.10 -0.48
N ASN A 511 -14.56 -13.30 0.29
CA ASN A 511 -13.94 -12.32 1.16
C ASN A 511 -12.44 -12.23 0.89
N PHE A 512 -12.08 -11.74 -0.31
CA PHE A 512 -10.68 -11.53 -0.67
C PHE A 512 -10.40 -10.04 -0.87
N TYR A 513 -9.30 -9.54 -0.28
CA TYR A 513 -9.03 -8.12 -0.17
C TYR A 513 -7.65 -7.74 -0.70
N ALA A 514 -7.55 -6.56 -1.31
CA ALA A 514 -6.27 -5.93 -1.61
C ALA A 514 -5.66 -5.31 -0.33
N ASP A 515 -4.36 -5.46 -0.17
CA ASP A 515 -3.59 -4.87 0.93
C ASP A 515 -3.24 -3.40 0.66
N GLY A 516 -3.21 -3.01 -0.60
CA GLY A 516 -2.95 -1.66 -1.07
C GLY A 516 -4.19 -0.99 -1.69
N GLU A 517 -4.18 0.33 -1.76
CA GLU A 517 -5.27 1.13 -2.33
C GLU A 517 -5.08 1.43 -3.82
N ILE A 518 -3.86 1.25 -4.32
CA ILE A 518 -3.45 1.62 -5.68
C ILE A 518 -2.37 0.65 -6.17
N SER A 519 -2.23 0.52 -7.47
CA SER A 519 -1.39 -0.51 -8.11
C SER A 519 0.06 -0.52 -7.61
N VAL A 520 0.68 0.64 -7.36
CA VAL A 520 2.05 0.67 -6.83
C VAL A 520 2.16 0.02 -5.44
N LEU A 521 1.12 0.09 -4.63
CA LEU A 521 1.05 -0.61 -3.34
C LEU A 521 0.72 -2.09 -3.55
N GLY A 522 -0.26 -2.41 -4.41
CA GLY A 522 -0.64 -3.78 -4.74
C GLY A 522 0.54 -4.61 -5.27
N HIS A 523 1.27 -4.09 -6.27
CA HIS A 523 2.49 -4.74 -6.76
C HIS A 523 3.57 -4.86 -5.67
N SER A 524 3.67 -3.90 -4.74
CA SER A 524 4.58 -4.04 -3.60
C SER A 524 4.16 -5.18 -2.67
N PHE A 525 2.87 -5.32 -2.38
CA PHE A 525 2.37 -6.41 -1.54
C PHE A 525 2.48 -7.77 -2.23
N THR A 526 2.13 -7.91 -3.50
CA THR A 526 2.23 -9.18 -4.24
C THR A 526 3.66 -9.66 -4.48
N THR A 527 4.64 -8.73 -4.49
CA THR A 527 6.05 -9.05 -4.78
C THR A 527 6.97 -9.02 -3.57
N SER A 528 6.61 -8.30 -2.52
CA SER A 528 7.46 -8.19 -1.33
C SER A 528 6.70 -8.36 0.00
N GLY A 529 5.36 -8.41 -0.02
CA GLY A 529 4.55 -8.43 1.20
C GLY A 529 4.64 -7.14 2.03
N TYR A 530 5.13 -6.04 1.44
CA TYR A 530 5.44 -4.81 2.18
C TYR A 530 5.42 -3.58 1.27
N ALA A 531 4.78 -2.54 1.72
CA ALA A 531 4.93 -1.20 1.18
C ALA A 531 5.63 -0.31 2.22
N SER A 532 6.69 0.39 1.82
CA SER A 532 7.40 1.29 2.74
C SER A 532 6.53 2.49 3.11
N PRO A 533 6.67 3.08 4.32
CA PRO A 533 5.97 4.31 4.68
C PRO A 533 6.18 5.48 3.71
N PHE A 534 7.32 5.51 3.06
CA PHE A 534 7.58 6.47 1.99
C PHE A 534 6.68 6.21 0.77
N LEU A 535 6.50 4.96 0.37
CA LEU A 535 5.65 4.58 -0.74
C LEU A 535 4.16 4.78 -0.42
N GLU A 536 3.74 4.45 0.78
CA GLU A 536 2.38 4.68 1.28
C GLU A 536 1.99 6.17 1.22
N TRP A 537 2.93 7.06 1.57
CA TRP A 537 2.72 8.49 1.44
C TRP A 537 2.80 8.96 -0.01
N LEU A 538 3.88 8.63 -0.73
CA LEU A 538 4.16 9.15 -2.08
C LEU A 538 3.14 8.61 -3.11
N GLY A 539 2.71 7.36 -2.99
CA GLY A 539 1.69 6.76 -3.84
C GLY A 539 0.40 7.58 -3.83
N ASN A 540 -0.09 7.88 -2.63
CA ASN A 540 -1.26 8.74 -2.46
C ASN A 540 -1.07 10.14 -3.04
N ALA A 541 0.08 10.77 -2.81
CA ALA A 541 0.40 12.08 -3.34
C ALA A 541 0.49 12.09 -4.87
N ALA A 542 1.03 11.03 -5.48
CA ALA A 542 1.14 10.89 -6.94
C ALA A 542 -0.23 10.84 -7.62
N TYR A 543 -1.19 10.10 -7.06
CA TYR A 543 -2.55 10.03 -7.59
C TYR A 543 -3.35 11.33 -7.48
N SER A 544 -2.92 12.28 -6.68
CA SER A 544 -3.57 13.60 -6.59
C SER A 544 -3.48 14.43 -7.89
N GLY A 545 -2.75 13.97 -8.88
CA GLY A 545 -2.51 14.67 -10.15
C GLY A 545 -1.58 15.88 -10.04
N ARG A 546 -1.03 16.16 -8.86
CA ARG A 546 -0.10 17.25 -8.58
C ARG A 546 1.35 16.87 -8.81
N TYR A 547 1.62 15.60 -8.63
CA TYR A 547 2.89 14.98 -8.97
C TYR A 547 2.76 14.15 -10.23
N ARG A 548 3.51 14.52 -11.26
CA ARG A 548 3.46 13.83 -12.56
C ARG A 548 4.33 12.58 -12.62
N GLY A 549 5.06 12.27 -11.56
CA GLY A 549 5.91 11.09 -11.47
C GLY A 549 5.26 10.00 -10.62
N TYR A 550 4.75 8.96 -11.24
CA TYR A 550 4.29 7.77 -10.53
C TYR A 550 5.49 7.06 -9.88
N PRO A 551 5.43 6.69 -8.59
CA PRO A 551 6.62 6.20 -7.86
C PRO A 551 7.04 4.77 -8.20
N PHE A 552 6.39 4.12 -9.16
CA PHE A 552 6.70 2.77 -9.58
C PHE A 552 8.15 2.63 -10.08
N GLY A 553 8.91 1.72 -9.47
CA GLY A 553 10.32 1.49 -9.82
C GLY A 553 11.30 2.55 -9.33
N MET A 554 10.87 3.61 -8.65
CA MET A 554 11.79 4.52 -7.96
C MET A 554 12.47 3.79 -6.80
N VAL A 555 13.80 3.92 -6.67
CA VAL A 555 14.54 3.21 -5.60
C VAL A 555 14.01 3.52 -4.21
N PRO A 556 13.62 4.75 -3.82
CA PRO A 556 13.00 4.99 -2.52
C PRO A 556 11.66 4.27 -2.32
N SER A 557 11.00 3.90 -3.40
CA SER A 557 9.70 3.21 -3.36
C SER A 557 9.83 1.69 -3.36
N VAL A 558 10.90 1.15 -3.96
CA VAL A 558 11.14 -0.29 -4.16
C VAL A 558 12.20 -0.82 -3.22
N THR A 559 12.02 -0.67 -1.93
CA THR A 559 13.08 -0.92 -0.94
C THR A 559 12.74 -1.93 0.13
N SER A 560 11.92 -2.90 -0.19
CA SER A 560 11.81 -4.05 0.71
C SER A 560 13.19 -4.70 0.90
N PRO A 561 13.55 -5.11 2.11
CA PRO A 561 14.78 -5.86 2.36
C PRO A 561 14.80 -7.23 1.70
N ALA A 562 13.63 -7.76 1.33
CA ALA A 562 13.49 -9.01 0.61
C ALA A 562 12.28 -8.96 -0.34
N TYR A 563 12.49 -9.37 -1.56
CA TYR A 563 11.45 -9.63 -2.54
C TYR A 563 11.21 -11.13 -2.70
N LEU A 564 10.10 -11.48 -3.30
CA LEU A 564 9.70 -12.85 -3.60
C LEU A 564 10.82 -13.64 -4.28
N TRP A 565 11.46 -13.07 -5.29
CA TRP A 565 12.57 -13.71 -6.01
C TRP A 565 13.82 -13.92 -5.18
N ASP A 566 14.05 -13.10 -4.15
CA ASP A 566 15.16 -13.33 -3.21
C ASP A 566 14.88 -14.54 -2.33
N ALA A 567 13.64 -14.71 -1.85
CA ALA A 567 13.24 -15.87 -1.05
C ALA A 567 13.22 -17.16 -1.89
N LEU A 568 12.82 -17.05 -3.17
CA LEU A 568 12.86 -18.16 -4.13
C LEU A 568 14.30 -18.60 -4.42
N ASP A 569 15.23 -17.65 -4.62
CA ASP A 569 16.66 -17.95 -4.80
C ASP A 569 17.26 -18.60 -3.55
N ASP A 570 16.99 -18.07 -2.35
CA ASP A 570 17.45 -18.63 -1.06
C ASP A 570 16.96 -20.06 -0.87
N ALA A 571 15.71 -20.34 -1.24
CA ALA A 571 15.09 -21.67 -1.16
C ALA A 571 15.44 -22.58 -2.36
N LYS A 572 16.23 -22.11 -3.32
CA LYS A 572 16.56 -22.82 -4.58
C LYS A 572 15.32 -23.24 -5.35
N VAL A 573 14.28 -22.46 -5.30
CA VAL A 573 13.05 -22.64 -6.06
C VAL A 573 13.24 -22.00 -7.43
N SER A 574 13.14 -22.77 -8.51
CA SER A 574 13.20 -22.22 -9.86
C SER A 574 11.98 -21.35 -10.14
N TYR A 575 12.18 -20.22 -10.81
CA TYR A 575 11.11 -19.29 -11.13
C TYR A 575 11.27 -18.63 -12.49
N ARG A 576 10.14 -18.09 -13.01
CA ARG A 576 10.07 -17.32 -14.22
C ARG A 576 9.10 -16.13 -14.03
N ILE A 577 9.50 -14.97 -14.52
CA ILE A 577 8.77 -13.71 -14.40
C ILE A 577 8.30 -13.25 -15.77
N TYR A 578 7.00 -13.03 -15.91
CA TYR A 578 6.35 -12.56 -17.12
C TYR A 578 5.71 -11.20 -16.82
N GLY A 579 6.39 -10.14 -17.23
CA GLY A 579 5.88 -8.77 -17.23
C GLY A 579 6.10 -7.94 -15.96
N GLU A 580 6.43 -8.54 -14.80
CA GLU A 580 6.56 -7.80 -13.55
C GLU A 580 7.79 -6.88 -13.53
N ASN A 581 7.54 -5.57 -13.52
CA ASN A 581 8.58 -4.55 -13.59
C ASN A 581 9.36 -4.36 -12.29
N TYR A 582 8.77 -4.65 -11.11
CA TYR A 582 9.51 -4.59 -9.85
C TYR A 582 10.72 -5.51 -9.85
N TYR A 583 10.60 -6.70 -10.47
CA TYR A 583 11.72 -7.60 -10.63
C TYR A 583 12.91 -6.93 -11.30
N LEU A 584 12.67 -6.24 -12.41
CA LEU A 584 13.73 -5.66 -13.22
C LEU A 584 14.55 -4.61 -12.45
N TYR A 585 13.87 -3.73 -11.73
CA TYR A 585 14.53 -2.66 -10.99
C TYR A 585 15.15 -3.15 -9.69
N THR A 586 14.40 -3.91 -8.91
CA THR A 586 14.83 -4.30 -7.56
C THR A 586 15.97 -5.31 -7.60
N ARG A 587 15.90 -6.27 -8.54
CA ARG A 587 16.96 -7.27 -8.68
C ARG A 587 18.25 -6.69 -9.24
N ALA A 588 18.16 -5.81 -10.25
CA ALA A 588 19.33 -5.11 -10.78
C ALA A 588 20.02 -4.25 -9.72
N TYR A 589 19.24 -3.45 -8.96
CA TYR A 589 19.77 -2.62 -7.87
C TYR A 589 20.45 -3.48 -6.79
N ARG A 590 19.83 -4.60 -6.41
CA ARG A 590 20.40 -5.51 -5.43
C ARG A 590 21.74 -6.08 -5.89
N ILE A 591 21.83 -6.54 -7.14
CA ILE A 591 23.08 -7.05 -7.71
C ILE A 591 24.16 -5.98 -7.67
N LEU A 592 23.87 -4.76 -8.12
CA LEU A 592 24.83 -3.66 -8.10
C LEU A 592 25.29 -3.33 -6.68
N SER A 593 24.36 -3.29 -5.72
CA SER A 593 24.66 -2.97 -4.33
C SER A 593 25.47 -4.04 -3.62
N GLU A 594 25.19 -5.31 -3.89
CA GLU A 594 25.92 -6.45 -3.28
C GLU A 594 27.31 -6.64 -3.88
N GLU A 595 27.46 -6.50 -5.20
CA GLU A 595 28.72 -6.75 -5.89
C GLU A 595 29.69 -5.58 -5.87
N LEU A 596 29.18 -4.35 -5.83
CA LEU A 596 29.98 -3.13 -5.95
C LEU A 596 29.87 -2.21 -4.72
N GLY A 597 28.92 -2.49 -3.83
CA GLY A 597 28.56 -1.62 -2.72
C GLY A 597 27.45 -0.62 -3.08
N ALA A 598 26.54 -0.40 -2.12
CA ALA A 598 25.40 0.49 -2.30
C ALA A 598 25.78 1.96 -2.58
N GLN A 599 27.00 2.35 -2.25
CA GLN A 599 27.56 3.69 -2.50
C GLN A 599 28.46 3.74 -3.74
N SER A 600 28.55 2.65 -4.50
CA SER A 600 29.32 2.63 -5.73
C SER A 600 28.73 3.60 -6.77
N GLU A 601 29.56 4.08 -7.67
CA GLU A 601 29.15 4.99 -8.73
C GLU A 601 27.99 4.41 -9.56
N LEU A 602 28.06 3.12 -9.91
CA LEU A 602 27.00 2.44 -10.67
C LEU A 602 25.68 2.34 -9.88
N ALA A 603 25.72 2.04 -8.59
CA ALA A 603 24.51 1.99 -7.76
C ALA A 603 23.88 3.39 -7.63
N ARG A 604 24.69 4.45 -7.49
CA ARG A 604 24.21 5.84 -7.48
C ARG A 604 23.61 6.26 -8.82
N ARG A 605 24.25 5.91 -9.95
CA ARG A 605 23.73 6.18 -11.28
C ARG A 605 22.42 5.46 -11.55
N PHE A 606 22.33 4.21 -11.15
CA PHE A 606 21.07 3.46 -11.20
C PHE A 606 19.96 4.18 -10.41
N TYR A 607 20.28 4.62 -9.20
CA TYR A 607 19.37 5.39 -8.38
C TYR A 607 18.91 6.68 -9.08
N ALA A 608 19.85 7.48 -9.56
CA ALA A 608 19.56 8.73 -10.27
C ALA A 608 18.71 8.47 -11.54
N ARG A 609 19.03 7.41 -12.29
CA ARG A 609 18.29 7.03 -13.50
C ARG A 609 16.84 6.66 -13.19
N THR A 610 16.60 5.84 -12.18
CA THR A 610 15.23 5.44 -11.79
C THR A 610 14.41 6.63 -11.28
N MET A 611 15.03 7.57 -10.59
CA MET A 611 14.39 8.82 -10.16
C MET A 611 14.08 9.76 -11.34
N SER A 612 14.87 9.73 -12.40
CA SER A 612 14.69 10.59 -13.58
C SER A 612 13.58 10.12 -14.51
N LEU A 613 13.23 8.85 -14.48
CA LEU A 613 12.11 8.28 -15.24
C LEU A 613 10.80 8.63 -14.53
N ALA A 614 10.33 9.84 -14.76
CA ALA A 614 9.31 10.49 -13.96
C ALA A 614 7.90 9.90 -14.12
N SER A 615 7.62 9.13 -15.16
CA SER A 615 6.33 8.47 -15.35
C SER A 615 6.48 6.98 -15.57
N GLU A 616 5.48 6.20 -15.18
CA GLU A 616 5.41 4.78 -15.48
C GLU A 616 5.41 4.52 -16.98
N THR A 617 4.67 5.34 -17.74
CA THR A 617 4.64 5.28 -19.20
C THR A 617 6.02 5.46 -19.79
N ASP A 618 6.83 6.40 -19.28
CA ASP A 618 8.19 6.61 -19.77
C ASP A 618 9.11 5.44 -19.38
N ARG A 619 9.00 4.92 -18.16
CA ARG A 619 9.76 3.74 -17.72
C ARG A 619 9.36 2.50 -18.50
N GLY A 620 8.09 2.24 -18.64
CA GLY A 620 7.56 1.13 -19.41
C GLY A 620 7.97 1.21 -20.86
N ARG A 621 7.88 2.40 -21.47
CA ARG A 621 8.30 2.63 -22.85
C ARG A 621 9.79 2.42 -23.05
N VAL A 622 10.64 2.99 -22.22
CA VAL A 622 12.10 2.85 -22.33
C VAL A 622 12.52 1.39 -22.14
N PHE A 623 11.95 0.69 -21.15
CA PHE A 623 12.19 -0.73 -20.98
C PHE A 623 11.63 -1.54 -22.15
N TYR A 624 10.43 -1.21 -22.57
CA TYR A 624 9.77 -1.86 -23.68
C TYR A 624 10.56 -1.69 -24.99
N ASP A 625 11.02 -0.48 -25.29
CA ASP A 625 11.85 -0.20 -26.46
C ASP A 625 13.15 -1.01 -26.40
N PHE A 626 13.77 -1.10 -25.22
CA PHE A 626 14.93 -1.94 -24.99
C PHE A 626 14.61 -3.42 -25.21
N ALA A 627 13.59 -3.95 -24.54
CA ALA A 627 13.19 -5.36 -24.64
C ALA A 627 12.74 -5.70 -26.05
N HIS A 628 11.94 -4.83 -26.69
CA HIS A 628 11.43 -5.05 -28.06
C HIS A 628 12.53 -5.06 -29.13
N THR A 629 13.57 -4.24 -28.95
CA THR A 629 14.74 -4.27 -29.87
C THR A 629 15.41 -5.64 -29.88
N TYR A 630 15.29 -6.41 -28.81
CA TYR A 630 15.91 -7.73 -28.65
C TYR A 630 14.90 -8.89 -28.53
N ALA A 631 13.58 -8.59 -28.45
CA ALA A 631 12.52 -9.59 -28.53
C ALA A 631 12.40 -10.19 -29.91
N GLY A 632 11.79 -11.36 -30.00
CA GLY A 632 11.54 -12.02 -31.31
C GLY A 632 12.77 -12.70 -31.93
N ARG A 633 13.92 -12.68 -31.28
CA ARG A 633 15.11 -13.44 -31.68
C ARG A 633 15.03 -14.91 -31.28
N GLY A 634 13.94 -15.32 -30.56
CA GLY A 634 13.80 -16.67 -30.03
C GLY A 634 14.81 -16.99 -28.93
N ASP A 635 15.36 -15.95 -28.28
CA ASP A 635 16.38 -16.11 -27.24
C ASP A 635 15.76 -16.77 -26.02
N THR A 636 16.30 -17.87 -25.56
CA THR A 636 15.89 -18.62 -24.39
C THR A 636 16.63 -18.12 -23.15
N PRO A 637 16.17 -18.47 -21.92
CA PRO A 637 16.95 -18.21 -20.72
C PRO A 637 18.41 -18.69 -20.78
N ALA A 638 18.67 -19.76 -21.50
CA ALA A 638 20.02 -20.27 -21.71
C ALA A 638 20.93 -19.30 -22.51
N ASP A 639 20.33 -18.39 -23.25
CA ASP A 639 21.04 -17.43 -24.09
C ASP A 639 21.45 -16.14 -23.37
N ALA A 640 21.08 -15.97 -22.08
CA ALA A 640 21.41 -14.76 -21.34
C ALA A 640 22.89 -14.43 -21.27
N GLY A 641 23.75 -15.45 -21.21
CA GLY A 641 25.20 -15.28 -21.30
C GLY A 641 25.67 -14.79 -22.67
N ARG A 642 25.06 -15.26 -23.76
CA ARG A 642 25.30 -14.83 -25.15
C ARG A 642 24.80 -13.38 -25.34
N LEU A 643 23.63 -13.03 -24.80
CA LEU A 643 23.10 -11.67 -24.87
C LEU A 643 24.07 -10.68 -24.21
N LEU A 644 24.66 -11.03 -23.05
CA LEU A 644 25.66 -10.18 -22.39
C LEU A 644 27.01 -10.15 -23.13
N ALA A 645 27.25 -10.97 -24.14
CA ALA A 645 28.39 -10.86 -25.01
C ALA A 645 28.11 -9.98 -26.25
N ASP A 646 26.86 -9.66 -26.54
CA ASP A 646 26.44 -8.72 -27.57
C ASP A 646 26.62 -7.28 -27.10
N GLU A 647 27.51 -6.52 -27.74
CA GLU A 647 27.81 -5.13 -27.37
C GLU A 647 26.59 -4.20 -27.47
N LYS A 648 25.73 -4.42 -28.47
CA LYS A 648 24.51 -3.60 -28.64
C LYS A 648 23.53 -3.87 -27.53
N PHE A 649 23.35 -5.13 -27.15
CA PHE A 649 22.48 -5.50 -26.05
C PHE A 649 22.98 -4.93 -24.72
N THR A 650 24.27 -5.09 -24.41
CA THR A 650 24.85 -4.58 -23.17
C THR A 650 24.85 -3.06 -23.08
N ALA A 651 25.09 -2.37 -24.23
CA ALA A 651 24.93 -0.91 -24.29
C ALA A 651 23.49 -0.47 -24.07
N GLY A 652 22.51 -1.15 -24.67
CA GLY A 652 21.08 -0.90 -24.45
C GLY A 652 20.66 -1.13 -22.99
N LEU A 653 21.07 -2.24 -22.40
CA LEU A 653 20.85 -2.56 -20.99
C LEU A 653 21.46 -1.51 -20.04
N SER A 654 22.68 -1.08 -20.35
CA SER A 654 23.38 -0.05 -19.59
C SER A 654 22.66 1.30 -19.66
N ASN A 655 22.26 1.72 -20.86
CA ASN A 655 21.47 2.94 -21.04
C ASN A 655 20.12 2.87 -20.31
N PHE A 656 19.46 1.71 -20.35
CA PHE A 656 18.21 1.51 -19.62
C PHE A 656 18.38 1.65 -18.12
N LEU A 657 19.36 0.94 -17.51
CA LEU A 657 19.51 0.84 -16.07
C LEU A 657 20.26 2.02 -15.42
N VAL A 658 21.25 2.60 -16.10
CA VAL A 658 22.13 3.63 -15.53
C VAL A 658 22.28 4.91 -16.39
N GLY A 659 21.66 4.93 -17.57
CA GLY A 659 21.60 6.12 -18.43
C GLY A 659 22.82 6.34 -19.32
N ASP A 660 23.85 5.48 -19.24
CA ASP A 660 25.07 5.57 -20.06
C ASP A 660 25.75 4.19 -20.22
N GLY A 661 26.97 4.15 -20.81
CA GLY A 661 27.70 2.91 -21.07
C GLY A 661 28.49 2.33 -19.88
N SER A 662 28.40 2.92 -18.67
CA SER A 662 29.24 2.53 -17.53
C SER A 662 28.97 1.11 -17.01
N LEU A 663 27.72 0.65 -17.02
CA LEU A 663 27.37 -0.72 -16.67
C LEU A 663 27.88 -1.71 -17.71
N ALA A 664 27.80 -1.37 -19.01
CA ALA A 664 28.34 -2.22 -20.07
C ALA A 664 29.86 -2.45 -19.89
N ALA A 665 30.61 -1.39 -19.59
CA ALA A 665 32.05 -1.49 -19.29
C ALA A 665 32.33 -2.35 -18.05
N ALA A 666 31.52 -2.20 -16.98
CA ALA A 666 31.63 -3.01 -15.78
C ALA A 666 31.31 -4.49 -16.04
N LEU A 667 30.30 -4.79 -16.86
CA LEU A 667 29.94 -6.17 -17.25
C LEU A 667 31.05 -6.83 -18.09
N GLN A 668 31.81 -6.08 -18.90
CA GLN A 668 32.95 -6.60 -19.64
C GLN A 668 34.12 -6.94 -18.72
N SER A 669 34.46 -6.11 -17.77
CA SER A 669 35.63 -6.23 -16.89
C SER A 669 35.40 -7.09 -15.65
N ASN A 670 34.15 -7.25 -15.16
CA ASN A 670 33.82 -7.98 -13.94
C ASN A 670 33.03 -9.27 -14.24
N VAL A 671 33.74 -10.41 -14.23
CA VAL A 671 33.15 -11.73 -14.50
C VAL A 671 32.05 -12.12 -13.53
N ARG A 672 32.18 -11.74 -12.23
CA ARG A 672 31.18 -12.06 -11.20
C ARG A 672 29.91 -11.27 -11.43
N LEU A 673 30.03 -9.98 -11.68
CA LEU A 673 28.90 -9.11 -12.01
C LEU A 673 28.17 -9.61 -13.26
N ARG A 674 28.93 -9.94 -14.30
CA ARG A 674 28.36 -10.49 -15.55
C ARG A 674 27.57 -11.78 -15.33
N ARG A 675 28.10 -12.72 -14.50
CA ARG A 675 27.36 -13.95 -14.15
C ARG A 675 26.06 -13.65 -13.44
N ARG A 676 26.06 -12.73 -12.46
CA ARG A 676 24.85 -12.34 -11.73
C ARG A 676 23.80 -11.71 -12.66
N PHE A 677 24.26 -10.88 -13.60
CA PHE A 677 23.35 -10.31 -14.60
C PHE A 677 22.85 -11.36 -15.60
N ALA A 678 23.64 -12.36 -15.97
CA ALA A 678 23.15 -13.48 -16.79
C ALA A 678 22.03 -14.27 -16.07
N GLU A 679 22.22 -14.58 -14.78
CA GLU A 679 21.19 -15.21 -13.94
C GLU A 679 19.91 -14.36 -13.88
N TYR A 680 20.05 -13.05 -13.64
CA TYR A 680 18.94 -12.10 -13.60
C TYR A 680 18.17 -12.10 -14.92
N LEU A 681 18.83 -11.96 -16.05
CA LEU A 681 18.20 -11.93 -17.39
C LEU A 681 17.53 -13.26 -17.72
N SER A 682 18.09 -14.40 -17.28
CA SER A 682 17.54 -15.72 -17.55
C SER A 682 16.19 -15.99 -16.87
N ARG A 683 15.83 -15.21 -15.84
CA ARG A 683 14.57 -15.35 -15.10
C ARG A 683 13.42 -14.54 -15.68
N TYR A 684 13.70 -13.54 -16.52
CA TYR A 684 12.69 -12.66 -17.09
C TYR A 684 12.35 -13.07 -18.53
N ALA A 685 11.07 -13.08 -18.86
CA ALA A 685 10.59 -13.42 -20.20
C ALA A 685 10.51 -12.16 -21.08
N PHE A 686 11.56 -11.84 -21.82
CA PHE A 686 11.64 -10.63 -22.64
C PHE A 686 10.61 -10.58 -23.77
N ASP A 687 10.14 -11.72 -24.29
CA ASP A 687 9.10 -11.77 -25.31
C ASP A 687 7.70 -11.47 -24.74
N TYR A 688 7.56 -11.47 -23.40
CA TYR A 688 6.31 -11.15 -22.73
C TYR A 688 6.25 -9.66 -22.41
N ARG A 689 5.34 -8.94 -23.06
CA ARG A 689 5.21 -7.51 -22.92
C ARG A 689 4.63 -7.14 -21.56
N SER A 690 5.32 -6.28 -20.82
CA SER A 690 4.87 -5.71 -19.57
C SER A 690 3.70 -4.72 -19.75
N TRP A 691 3.56 -3.71 -18.91
CA TRP A 691 2.52 -2.68 -18.99
C TRP A 691 2.49 -1.99 -20.36
N ASP A 692 1.49 -2.28 -21.14
CA ASP A 692 1.16 -1.62 -22.40
C ASP A 692 -0.27 -1.99 -22.79
N LEU A 693 -1.23 -1.09 -22.55
CA LEU A 693 -2.64 -1.34 -22.86
C LEU A 693 -2.95 -1.40 -24.36
N THR A 694 -2.01 -0.99 -25.22
CA THR A 694 -2.17 -1.18 -26.68
C THR A 694 -1.92 -2.63 -27.10
N HIS A 695 -1.14 -3.36 -26.30
CA HIS A 695 -0.81 -4.77 -26.54
C HIS A 695 -1.85 -5.67 -25.87
N SER A 696 -2.32 -6.67 -26.62
CA SER A 696 -3.38 -7.56 -26.13
C SER A 696 -2.87 -8.59 -25.13
N ASP A 697 -3.67 -8.92 -24.10
CA ASP A 697 -3.37 -10.05 -23.22
C ASP A 697 -3.46 -11.40 -23.96
N LEU A 698 -4.17 -11.46 -25.07
CA LEU A 698 -4.11 -12.62 -25.96
C LEU A 698 -2.72 -12.80 -26.61
N ASP A 699 -2.02 -11.71 -26.91
CA ASP A 699 -0.64 -11.79 -27.40
C ASP A 699 0.34 -12.09 -26.27
N ARG A 700 0.09 -11.57 -25.05
CA ARG A 700 0.82 -11.99 -23.83
C ARG A 700 0.65 -13.48 -23.57
N PHE A 701 -0.57 -14.00 -23.68
CA PHE A 701 -0.82 -15.44 -23.63
C PHE A 701 -0.02 -16.20 -24.69
N ALA A 702 0.04 -15.72 -25.94
CA ALA A 702 0.80 -16.38 -27.01
C ALA A 702 2.29 -16.47 -26.67
N ALA A 703 2.88 -15.38 -26.19
CA ALA A 703 4.28 -15.33 -25.75
C ALA A 703 4.52 -16.28 -24.56
N TRP A 704 3.66 -16.23 -23.53
CA TRP A 704 3.73 -17.13 -22.40
C TRP A 704 3.58 -18.61 -22.81
N ARG A 705 2.59 -18.94 -23.66
CA ARG A 705 2.35 -20.31 -24.11
C ARG A 705 3.57 -20.89 -24.84
N ALA A 706 4.18 -20.12 -25.71
CA ALA A 706 5.38 -20.56 -26.43
C ALA A 706 6.54 -20.89 -25.49
N ASP A 707 6.77 -20.08 -24.45
CA ASP A 707 7.78 -20.33 -23.43
C ASP A 707 7.39 -21.53 -22.53
N PHE A 708 6.14 -21.58 -22.05
CA PHE A 708 5.63 -22.66 -21.21
C PHE A 708 5.70 -24.03 -21.90
N GLU A 709 5.24 -24.14 -23.15
CA GLU A 709 5.26 -25.40 -23.88
C GLU A 709 6.68 -25.88 -24.17
N ARG A 710 7.62 -24.96 -24.45
CA ARG A 710 9.04 -25.27 -24.58
C ARG A 710 9.58 -25.88 -23.28
N GLN A 711 9.30 -25.25 -22.15
CA GLN A 711 9.69 -25.71 -20.81
C GLN A 711 9.01 -27.05 -20.45
N ALA A 712 7.73 -27.21 -20.79
CA ALA A 712 6.98 -28.43 -20.52
C ALA A 712 7.55 -29.62 -21.33
N ARG A 713 7.87 -29.40 -22.62
CA ARG A 713 8.55 -30.43 -23.44
C ARG A 713 9.93 -30.82 -22.91
N ALA A 714 10.64 -29.86 -22.32
CA ALA A 714 11.95 -30.10 -21.70
C ALA A 714 11.87 -30.68 -20.28
N GLY A 715 10.67 -30.83 -19.70
CA GLY A 715 10.49 -31.21 -18.29
C GLY A 715 11.06 -30.19 -17.30
N ALA A 716 11.14 -28.92 -17.70
CA ALA A 716 11.83 -27.84 -16.98
C ALA A 716 10.92 -26.66 -16.62
N VAL A 717 9.60 -26.89 -16.49
CA VAL A 717 8.67 -25.86 -16.02
C VAL A 717 9.11 -25.37 -14.63
N PRO A 718 9.30 -24.06 -14.44
CA PRO A 718 9.69 -23.52 -13.13
C PRO A 718 8.68 -23.85 -12.04
N ARG A 719 9.17 -23.96 -10.81
CA ARG A 719 8.32 -24.21 -9.67
C ARG A 719 7.43 -23.01 -9.31
N PHE A 720 7.88 -21.80 -9.60
CA PHE A 720 7.11 -20.58 -9.43
C PHE A 720 7.08 -19.77 -10.74
N ASN A 721 5.89 -19.34 -11.16
CA ASN A 721 5.67 -18.56 -12.38
C ASN A 721 4.81 -17.35 -12.03
N TYR A 722 5.36 -16.15 -12.16
CA TYR A 722 4.65 -14.89 -11.97
C TYR A 722 4.21 -14.35 -13.34
N LEU A 723 2.92 -14.07 -13.49
CA LEU A 723 2.34 -13.52 -14.72
C LEU A 723 1.57 -12.24 -14.42
N TRP A 724 1.83 -11.19 -15.18
CA TRP A 724 1.05 -9.96 -15.10
C TRP A 724 0.13 -9.81 -16.32
N LEU A 725 -1.19 -9.73 -16.12
CA LEU A 725 -2.20 -9.50 -17.14
C LEU A 725 -2.87 -8.13 -16.90
N PRO A 726 -2.35 -7.04 -17.50
CA PRO A 726 -2.73 -5.68 -17.11
C PRO A 726 -3.98 -5.13 -17.80
N ASN A 727 -4.55 -5.78 -18.82
CA ASN A 727 -5.49 -5.10 -19.70
C ASN A 727 -6.90 -4.91 -19.11
N ASP A 728 -7.28 -5.60 -18.07
CA ASP A 728 -8.52 -5.30 -17.37
C ASP A 728 -8.50 -3.95 -16.61
N HIS A 729 -7.32 -3.31 -16.48
CA HIS A 729 -7.23 -1.90 -16.11
C HIS A 729 -8.10 -1.00 -16.99
N THR A 730 -8.21 -1.33 -18.26
CA THR A 730 -8.87 -0.52 -19.29
C THR A 730 -8.17 0.82 -19.55
N ASN A 731 -8.64 1.57 -20.52
CA ASN A 731 -8.18 2.93 -20.77
C ASN A 731 -9.26 3.97 -20.39
N GLY A 732 -10.09 3.62 -19.40
CA GLY A 732 -11.22 4.44 -18.94
C GLY A 732 -12.18 4.80 -20.09
N ALA A 733 -12.51 6.08 -20.21
CA ALA A 733 -13.39 6.59 -21.26
C ALA A 733 -12.73 6.73 -22.64
N ASP A 734 -11.42 6.49 -22.76
CA ASP A 734 -10.73 6.50 -24.06
C ASP A 734 -10.90 5.19 -24.80
N THR A 735 -11.85 5.15 -25.70
CA THR A 735 -12.25 3.97 -26.48
C THR A 735 -11.54 3.84 -27.84
N ARG A 736 -10.52 4.65 -28.11
CA ARG A 736 -9.80 4.64 -29.41
C ARG A 736 -9.14 3.30 -29.74
N ILE A 737 -8.77 2.53 -28.73
CA ILE A 737 -8.15 1.20 -28.89
C ILE A 737 -9.20 0.11 -28.68
N ARG A 738 -9.87 0.13 -27.52
CA ARG A 738 -10.91 -0.82 -27.10
C ARG A 738 -11.88 -0.12 -26.13
N THR A 739 -13.13 -0.58 -26.09
CA THR A 739 -14.03 -0.21 -25.01
C THR A 739 -13.58 -0.88 -23.70
N PRO A 740 -13.98 -0.37 -22.52
CA PRO A 740 -13.70 -1.04 -21.24
C PRO A 740 -14.15 -2.51 -21.25
N GLN A 741 -15.31 -2.83 -21.80
CA GLN A 741 -15.81 -4.22 -21.91
C GLN A 741 -14.91 -5.08 -22.78
N GLN A 742 -14.41 -4.55 -23.89
CA GLN A 742 -13.48 -5.28 -24.77
C GLN A 742 -12.12 -5.51 -24.13
N PHE A 743 -11.62 -4.56 -23.34
CA PHE A 743 -10.39 -4.72 -22.57
C PHE A 743 -10.53 -5.84 -21.54
N VAL A 744 -11.59 -5.82 -20.74
CA VAL A 744 -11.84 -6.85 -19.71
C VAL A 744 -12.12 -8.21 -20.35
N ALA A 745 -12.90 -8.27 -21.45
CA ALA A 745 -13.21 -9.52 -22.13
C ALA A 745 -11.96 -10.20 -22.73
N GLN A 746 -11.02 -9.44 -23.27
CA GLN A 746 -9.79 -10.05 -23.83
C GLN A 746 -8.83 -10.51 -22.73
N ASN A 747 -8.77 -9.82 -21.58
CA ASN A 747 -8.08 -10.27 -20.39
C ASN A 747 -8.70 -11.59 -19.86
N ASP A 748 -10.03 -11.63 -19.71
CA ASP A 748 -10.80 -12.83 -19.32
C ASP A 748 -10.52 -14.03 -20.25
N ALA A 749 -10.50 -13.79 -21.57
CA ALA A 749 -10.22 -14.82 -22.55
C ALA A 749 -8.77 -15.33 -22.43
N ALA A 750 -7.80 -14.45 -22.22
CA ALA A 750 -6.39 -14.81 -22.01
C ALA A 750 -6.21 -15.67 -20.75
N LEU A 751 -6.84 -15.27 -19.63
CA LEU A 751 -6.85 -16.04 -18.40
C LEU A 751 -7.42 -17.45 -18.61
N GLY A 752 -8.54 -17.55 -19.34
CA GLY A 752 -9.16 -18.84 -19.67
C GLY A 752 -8.20 -19.76 -20.45
N LEU A 753 -7.53 -19.22 -21.46
CA LEU A 753 -6.56 -19.97 -22.25
C LEU A 753 -5.33 -20.40 -21.42
N ILE A 754 -4.86 -19.57 -20.47
CA ILE A 754 -3.77 -19.93 -19.56
C ILE A 754 -4.19 -21.13 -18.69
N VAL A 755 -5.33 -21.05 -18.01
CA VAL A 755 -5.82 -22.10 -17.12
C VAL A 755 -6.08 -23.39 -17.92
N GLU A 756 -6.70 -23.29 -19.10
CA GLU A 756 -6.92 -24.46 -19.98
C GLU A 756 -5.60 -25.10 -20.40
N THR A 757 -4.61 -24.31 -20.82
CA THR A 757 -3.29 -24.80 -21.26
C THR A 757 -2.58 -25.54 -20.12
N ILE A 758 -2.53 -24.96 -18.91
CA ILE A 758 -1.92 -25.60 -17.73
C ILE A 758 -2.67 -26.86 -17.38
N SER A 759 -4.01 -26.86 -17.38
CA SER A 759 -4.84 -27.98 -16.98
C SER A 759 -4.73 -29.20 -17.91
N ARG A 760 -4.30 -28.97 -19.15
CA ARG A 760 -4.08 -30.04 -20.15
C ARG A 760 -2.62 -30.47 -20.25
N SER A 761 -1.74 -29.85 -19.49
CA SER A 761 -0.30 -30.12 -19.51
C SER A 761 0.10 -31.24 -18.53
N PRO A 762 1.29 -31.84 -18.71
CA PRO A 762 1.80 -32.87 -17.78
C PRO A 762 1.98 -32.38 -16.34
N VAL A 763 2.17 -31.05 -16.12
CA VAL A 763 2.39 -30.48 -14.78
C VAL A 763 1.08 -30.23 -14.02
N TRP A 764 -0.08 -30.39 -14.66
CA TRP A 764 -1.38 -30.13 -14.02
C TRP A 764 -1.53 -30.85 -12.67
N ARG A 765 -1.14 -32.14 -12.62
CA ARG A 765 -1.33 -32.99 -11.44
C ARG A 765 -0.76 -32.44 -10.13
N ASP A 766 0.24 -31.56 -10.22
CA ASP A 766 0.94 -30.98 -9.09
C ASP A 766 1.07 -29.45 -9.23
N SER A 767 0.09 -28.82 -9.91
CA SER A 767 0.00 -27.39 -10.10
C SER A 767 -1.07 -26.75 -9.22
N LEU A 768 -0.81 -25.49 -8.84
CA LEU A 768 -1.77 -24.53 -8.29
C LEU A 768 -1.67 -23.25 -9.10
N ILE A 769 -2.82 -22.73 -9.53
CA ILE A 769 -2.96 -21.42 -10.15
C ILE A 769 -3.64 -20.53 -9.13
N LEU A 770 -3.03 -19.40 -8.79
CA LEU A 770 -3.59 -18.34 -7.97
C LEU A 770 -3.73 -17.10 -8.85
N VAL A 771 -4.87 -16.47 -8.82
CA VAL A 771 -5.18 -15.26 -9.61
C VAL A 771 -5.75 -14.23 -8.66
N GLU A 772 -5.25 -13.01 -8.71
CA GLU A 772 -5.74 -11.89 -7.92
C GLU A 772 -5.57 -10.57 -8.66
N GLU A 773 -6.31 -9.56 -8.27
CA GLU A 773 -6.09 -8.18 -8.68
C GLU A 773 -5.00 -7.56 -7.81
N ASP A 774 -4.28 -6.56 -8.35
CA ASP A 774 -3.31 -5.80 -7.59
C ASP A 774 -3.98 -4.83 -6.61
N ASP A 775 -5.08 -4.20 -6.99
CA ASP A 775 -5.91 -3.35 -6.15
C ASP A 775 -7.37 -3.31 -6.64
N ALA A 776 -8.27 -2.68 -5.88
CA ALA A 776 -9.65 -2.41 -6.30
C ALA A 776 -9.83 -1.00 -6.86
N GLN A 777 -8.86 -0.16 -6.69
CA GLN A 777 -8.75 1.27 -7.02
C GLN A 777 -10.06 2.05 -6.90
N ASN A 778 -10.85 2.14 -7.94
CA ASN A 778 -12.12 2.87 -7.96
C ASN A 778 -13.34 1.98 -8.24
N GLY A 779 -13.19 0.67 -8.13
CA GLY A 779 -14.30 -0.26 -8.28
C GLY A 779 -15.30 -0.13 -7.14
N PRO A 780 -16.63 -0.14 -7.43
CA PRO A 780 -17.64 -0.19 -6.38
C PRO A 780 -17.71 -1.58 -5.76
N ASP A 781 -17.99 -1.60 -4.46
CA ASP A 781 -18.26 -2.83 -3.73
C ASP A 781 -19.18 -2.54 -2.54
N HIS A 782 -20.13 -3.45 -2.24
CA HIS A 782 -21.10 -3.26 -1.17
C HIS A 782 -20.59 -3.72 0.21
N VAL A 783 -19.45 -4.41 0.25
CA VAL A 783 -18.83 -4.91 1.51
C VAL A 783 -17.67 -4.01 1.96
N ASP A 784 -16.66 -3.84 1.10
CA ASP A 784 -15.48 -3.01 1.40
C ASP A 784 -14.85 -2.52 0.09
N ALA A 785 -14.42 -1.27 0.05
CA ALA A 785 -13.82 -0.65 -1.12
C ALA A 785 -12.49 -1.30 -1.58
N THR A 786 -11.94 -2.25 -0.82
CA THR A 786 -10.74 -3.01 -1.18
C THR A 786 -11.02 -4.48 -1.47
N ARG A 787 -12.30 -4.90 -1.50
CA ARG A 787 -12.63 -6.28 -1.86
C ARG A 787 -12.44 -6.49 -3.37
N ILE A 788 -11.57 -7.42 -3.72
CA ILE A 788 -11.18 -7.72 -5.11
C ILE A 788 -11.61 -9.13 -5.53
N VAL A 789 -11.63 -9.38 -6.84
CA VAL A 789 -11.80 -10.74 -7.34
C VAL A 789 -10.50 -11.52 -7.18
N ALA A 790 -10.63 -12.78 -6.75
CA ALA A 790 -9.52 -13.72 -6.70
C ALA A 790 -10.00 -15.12 -7.07
N PHE A 791 -9.11 -15.91 -7.66
CA PHE A 791 -9.42 -17.26 -8.11
C PHE A 791 -8.29 -18.20 -7.73
N ALA A 792 -8.67 -19.45 -7.46
CA ALA A 792 -7.73 -20.54 -7.32
C ALA A 792 -8.18 -21.72 -8.22
N ALA A 793 -7.24 -22.28 -8.98
CA ALA A 793 -7.50 -23.45 -9.81
C ALA A 793 -6.37 -24.48 -9.65
N GLY A 794 -6.73 -25.74 -9.62
CA GLY A 794 -5.77 -26.83 -9.47
C GLY A 794 -6.45 -28.14 -9.11
N PRO A 795 -5.76 -29.26 -9.21
CA PRO A 795 -6.34 -30.57 -8.86
C PRO A 795 -6.79 -30.66 -7.41
N TYR A 796 -6.09 -29.98 -6.52
CA TYR A 796 -6.35 -29.99 -5.07
C TYR A 796 -7.24 -28.84 -4.60
N VAL A 797 -7.71 -28.00 -5.52
CA VAL A 797 -8.67 -26.94 -5.21
C VAL A 797 -10.08 -27.54 -5.18
N ARG A 798 -10.83 -27.18 -4.14
CA ARG A 798 -12.23 -27.61 -3.95
C ARG A 798 -13.06 -27.23 -5.17
N ARG A 799 -14.07 -28.05 -5.45
CA ARG A 799 -14.97 -27.83 -6.58
C ARG A 799 -16.34 -27.31 -6.12
N GLY A 800 -16.79 -26.27 -6.78
CA GLY A 800 -18.12 -25.70 -6.57
C GLY A 800 -18.40 -25.16 -5.17
N ALA A 801 -17.35 -24.81 -4.41
CA ALA A 801 -17.49 -24.30 -3.05
C ALA A 801 -17.48 -22.78 -2.99
N VAL A 802 -18.23 -22.21 -2.04
CA VAL A 802 -18.08 -20.82 -1.60
C VAL A 802 -17.21 -20.84 -0.33
N VAL A 803 -16.20 -19.99 -0.30
CA VAL A 803 -15.26 -19.85 0.82
C VAL A 803 -15.34 -18.43 1.35
N ASN A 804 -15.95 -18.28 2.52
CA ASN A 804 -16.22 -17.00 3.17
C ASN A 804 -15.13 -16.63 4.19
N ASP A 805 -14.06 -17.45 4.29
CA ASP A 805 -12.90 -17.06 5.09
C ASP A 805 -12.30 -15.77 4.54
N ARG A 806 -11.87 -14.90 5.46
CA ARG A 806 -11.20 -13.66 5.08
C ARG A 806 -9.78 -13.95 4.62
N TYR A 807 -9.46 -13.52 3.41
CA TYR A 807 -8.15 -13.62 2.79
C TYR A 807 -7.76 -12.30 2.11
N ASP A 808 -6.48 -12.17 1.81
CA ASP A 808 -5.87 -11.02 1.16
C ASP A 808 -4.73 -11.47 0.21
N GLN A 809 -4.08 -10.53 -0.44
CA GLN A 809 -2.93 -10.80 -1.33
C GLN A 809 -1.78 -11.49 -0.57
N LEU A 810 -1.55 -11.10 0.68
CA LEU A 810 -0.55 -11.76 1.54
C LEU A 810 -0.91 -13.22 1.83
N SER A 811 -2.20 -13.55 1.89
CA SER A 811 -2.69 -14.94 2.04
C SER A 811 -2.29 -15.81 0.86
N ALA A 812 -2.36 -15.28 -0.37
CA ALA A 812 -1.92 -15.99 -1.57
C ALA A 812 -0.40 -16.16 -1.60
N LEU A 813 0.34 -15.09 -1.33
CA LEU A 813 1.81 -15.11 -1.24
C LEU A 813 2.30 -16.11 -0.19
N ARG A 814 1.70 -16.09 1.00
CA ARG A 814 2.02 -17.01 2.10
C ARG A 814 1.71 -18.46 1.75
N THR A 815 0.61 -18.70 1.05
CA THR A 815 0.24 -20.05 0.56
C THR A 815 1.30 -20.60 -0.38
N ALA A 816 1.75 -19.77 -1.35
CA ALA A 816 2.84 -20.15 -2.25
C ALA A 816 4.14 -20.46 -1.48
N GLY A 817 4.46 -19.64 -0.47
CA GLY A 817 5.63 -19.85 0.40
C GLY A 817 5.61 -21.20 1.13
N LEU A 818 4.47 -21.56 1.72
CA LEU A 818 4.31 -22.81 2.45
C LEU A 818 4.35 -24.05 1.51
N LEU A 819 3.77 -23.95 0.32
CA LEU A 819 3.76 -25.03 -0.66
C LEU A 819 5.13 -25.27 -1.29
N LEU A 820 5.86 -24.20 -1.61
CA LEU A 820 7.15 -24.29 -2.29
C LEU A 820 8.35 -24.32 -1.35
N GLY A 821 8.15 -24.01 -0.06
CA GLY A 821 9.18 -24.10 0.97
C GLY A 821 10.10 -22.88 1.08
N PHE A 822 9.68 -21.69 0.63
CA PHE A 822 10.44 -20.48 0.88
C PHE A 822 10.00 -19.77 2.18
N ARG A 823 10.93 -19.07 2.81
CA ARG A 823 10.71 -18.37 4.07
C ARG A 823 9.80 -17.14 3.88
N PRO A 824 9.09 -16.72 4.93
CA PRO A 824 8.37 -15.45 4.89
C PRO A 824 9.32 -14.29 4.57
N LEU A 825 8.85 -13.35 3.73
CA LEU A 825 9.61 -12.19 3.31
C LEU A 825 9.79 -11.18 4.44
N ASN A 826 8.75 -11.00 5.22
CA ASN A 826 8.68 -10.04 6.33
C ASN A 826 7.58 -10.41 7.34
N LEU A 827 7.31 -9.48 8.26
CA LEU A 827 6.31 -9.65 9.30
C LEU A 827 4.90 -9.83 8.76
N ASN A 828 4.49 -9.04 7.75
CA ASN A 828 3.16 -9.12 7.17
C ASN A 828 2.90 -10.49 6.53
N ASP A 829 3.80 -10.93 5.64
CA ASP A 829 3.74 -12.26 5.03
C ASP A 829 3.78 -13.38 6.08
N ARG A 830 4.61 -13.24 7.13
CA ARG A 830 4.67 -14.24 8.21
C ARG A 830 3.35 -14.40 8.95
N MET A 831 2.61 -13.32 9.16
CA MET A 831 1.35 -13.30 9.91
C MET A 831 0.13 -13.60 9.03
N ALA A 832 0.24 -13.44 7.72
CA ALA A 832 -0.87 -13.66 6.79
C ALA A 832 -1.44 -15.08 6.92
N VAL A 833 -2.75 -15.18 6.94
CA VAL A 833 -3.48 -16.46 7.04
C VAL A 833 -3.47 -17.15 5.66
N PRO A 834 -2.83 -18.32 5.51
CA PRO A 834 -2.83 -19.02 4.21
C PRO A 834 -4.22 -19.45 3.77
N LEU A 835 -4.41 -19.65 2.48
CA LEU A 835 -5.66 -20.07 1.84
C LEU A 835 -6.08 -21.50 2.21
N PHE A 836 -6.15 -21.84 3.51
CA PHE A 836 -6.45 -23.20 3.96
C PHE A 836 -7.83 -23.69 3.51
N GLY A 837 -8.81 -22.80 3.41
CA GLY A 837 -10.20 -23.13 3.08
C GLY A 837 -10.42 -23.56 1.63
N ILE A 838 -9.46 -23.31 0.73
CA ILE A 838 -9.64 -23.61 -0.69
C ILE A 838 -9.29 -25.05 -1.10
N PHE A 839 -8.64 -25.84 -0.24
CA PHE A 839 -8.07 -27.13 -0.63
C PHE A 839 -8.92 -28.33 -0.25
N ASP A 840 -8.83 -29.35 -1.11
CA ASP A 840 -9.28 -30.71 -0.86
C ASP A 840 -8.06 -31.65 -0.84
N ALA A 841 -8.11 -32.67 0.00
CA ALA A 841 -7.06 -33.69 0.08
C ALA A 841 -7.06 -34.65 -1.13
N ARG A 842 -8.19 -34.78 -1.83
CA ARG A 842 -8.37 -35.65 -2.99
C ARG A 842 -8.25 -34.84 -4.28
N PRO A 843 -7.31 -35.20 -5.17
CA PRO A 843 -7.15 -34.45 -6.41
C PRO A 843 -8.29 -34.75 -7.40
N ASN A 844 -8.78 -33.72 -8.06
CA ASN A 844 -9.60 -33.80 -9.25
C ASN A 844 -8.76 -33.41 -10.47
N LEU A 845 -8.36 -34.38 -11.27
CA LEU A 845 -7.48 -34.20 -12.43
C LEU A 845 -8.23 -33.78 -13.70
N THR A 846 -9.56 -33.61 -13.65
CA THR A 846 -10.33 -33.17 -14.82
C THR A 846 -9.80 -31.84 -15.34
N PRO A 847 -9.38 -31.78 -16.62
CA PRO A 847 -8.92 -30.53 -17.20
C PRO A 847 -10.01 -29.47 -17.25
N TYR A 848 -9.63 -28.22 -17.12
CA TYR A 848 -10.51 -27.07 -17.31
C TYR A 848 -10.73 -26.83 -18.81
N THR A 849 -11.90 -26.40 -19.18
CA THR A 849 -12.21 -25.93 -20.54
C THR A 849 -12.74 -24.50 -20.42
N ALA A 850 -12.03 -23.56 -21.02
CA ALA A 850 -12.44 -22.17 -21.03
C ALA A 850 -13.73 -21.97 -21.84
N PRO A 851 -14.71 -21.24 -21.35
CA PRO A 851 -15.88 -20.84 -22.12
C PRO A 851 -15.49 -19.94 -23.29
N ALA A 852 -16.36 -19.87 -24.30
CA ALA A 852 -16.14 -18.95 -25.41
C ALA A 852 -16.35 -17.49 -24.94
N PRO A 853 -15.42 -16.59 -25.25
CA PRO A 853 -15.58 -15.18 -24.92
C PRO A 853 -16.65 -14.52 -25.80
N THR A 854 -17.40 -13.58 -25.27
CA THR A 854 -18.56 -12.98 -25.93
C THR A 854 -18.35 -11.52 -26.34
N ALA A 855 -17.67 -10.73 -25.54
CA ALA A 855 -17.54 -9.28 -25.71
C ALA A 855 -16.20 -8.83 -26.35
N LEU A 856 -15.53 -9.70 -27.12
CA LEU A 856 -14.28 -9.36 -27.82
C LEU A 856 -14.55 -8.41 -29.00
N SER A 857 -13.58 -7.54 -29.27
CA SER A 857 -13.51 -6.85 -30.56
C SER A 857 -13.31 -7.87 -31.71
N ASP A 858 -13.61 -7.47 -32.95
CA ASP A 858 -13.42 -8.36 -34.10
C ASP A 858 -11.96 -8.82 -34.26
N ALA A 859 -11.02 -7.91 -34.00
CA ALA A 859 -9.59 -8.22 -34.05
C ALA A 859 -9.20 -9.22 -32.96
N ASP A 860 -9.64 -9.00 -31.71
CA ASP A 860 -9.35 -9.90 -30.60
C ASP A 860 -10.05 -11.25 -30.78
N ARG A 861 -11.25 -11.29 -31.37
CA ARG A 861 -11.95 -12.53 -31.72
C ARG A 861 -11.17 -13.34 -32.76
N ALA A 862 -10.73 -12.68 -33.83
CA ALA A 862 -9.89 -13.34 -34.84
C ALA A 862 -8.61 -13.91 -34.22
N ARG A 863 -7.96 -13.15 -33.34
CA ARG A 863 -6.77 -13.59 -32.62
C ARG A 863 -7.04 -14.76 -31.67
N TYR A 864 -8.12 -14.69 -30.93
CA TYR A 864 -8.55 -15.79 -30.04
C TYR A 864 -8.78 -17.09 -30.83
N GLU A 865 -9.48 -17.02 -31.97
CA GLU A 865 -9.74 -18.19 -32.82
C GLU A 865 -8.45 -18.75 -33.44
N GLU A 866 -7.52 -17.89 -33.79
CA GLU A 866 -6.17 -18.32 -34.26
C GLU A 866 -5.46 -19.10 -33.14
N LEU A 867 -5.41 -18.54 -31.93
CA LEU A 867 -4.77 -19.16 -30.77
C LEU A 867 -5.42 -20.49 -30.36
N ARG A 868 -6.73 -20.63 -30.53
CA ARG A 868 -7.47 -21.88 -30.30
C ARG A 868 -7.18 -22.96 -31.35
N ARG A 869 -6.95 -22.56 -32.60
CA ARG A 869 -6.60 -23.50 -33.71
C ARG A 869 -5.15 -23.96 -33.67
N ALA A 870 -4.26 -23.16 -33.15
CA ALA A 870 -2.83 -23.48 -33.04
C ALA A 870 -2.55 -24.46 -31.87
N LYS A 871 -3.34 -25.54 -31.75
CA LYS A 871 -3.16 -26.60 -30.72
C LYS A 871 -2.03 -27.56 -31.14
#